data_ba9ea0cf4ec0e1787a0c5743cd15ab1a
#
_entry.id   ba9ea0cf4ec0e1787a0c5743cd15ab1a
#
_cell.length_a   1.000
_cell.length_b   1.000
_cell.length_c   1.000
_cell.angle_alpha   90.00
_cell.angle_beta   90.00
_cell.angle_gamma   90.00
#
_symmetry.space_group_name_H-M   'P 1'
#
loop_
_entity.id
_entity.type
_entity.pdbx_description
1 polymer ?
#
loop_
_entity_poly.entity_id
_entity_poly.type
_entity_poly.pdbx_seq_one_letter_code
_entity_poly.pdbx_strand_id
1 'polypeptide(L)'
;MSNLSVNAIRFLGIDAIEKSKSGHPGVVMGAAPMAYDLFTKQMRVNPEVPNWFNRDRFILSAGHGSMLLYALLHLSGFQDVTMDEIKNFRQWGSKTPGHPEFGHTAGVDATTGPLGQGISMATGFAQAERFLAAKYNREGYTIFDHYTYVICGDGDLMEGVSAEAASYAGLQKLDKLIVLYDSNDINLDGETKDSFTESVRDRYNAYGWHTALVKDGTDLEAINAAIEAAKVSGKPSLIEVKTVIGYGSPNKQGTNAVHGAPLGVEEAAATRKALAWDYAPFEIPEEVYEDYRVNVAERGKAAYDAWAKLVEEYKQAYPDLADEVAAIIAGQDPVEIQPEDFPVVETGFSQATRNSSQDALNAAAKVLPTFLGGSADLAHSNMTYIKEDGLQDDAHRLNRNIQFGVREFAMGTILNGMALHGGLRVYGGTFFVFSDYVKAAVRLSALQGLPVTYVFTHDSIAVGEDGPTHEPIEHLAGLRAIPNLNVLRPADARETQAAWYLALKSQSTPTALVLTRQNLTVEAGTDFDKVAKGAYVVYETTDGFDTILLASGSEVNLAVAAAKELEAQGEKIRVVSVPSTDIFDAQDATYKEEILPNAVRRRVAIEMAATQSWYKYVGLDGAVIGIDKFGASAPAAKVMEEYGFTVAHVVEVVKNLK
;
A
#
# COMPACT_ATOMS: atom_id res chain seq x y z
N MET A 1 -30.96 4.41 25.77
CA MET A 1 -30.19 5.21 24.80
C MET A 1 -29.39 4.28 23.89
N SER A 2 -28.44 3.50 24.38
CA SER A 2 -27.53 2.67 23.54
C SER A 2 -28.24 1.79 22.49
N ASN A 3 -29.35 1.10 22.83
CA ASN A 3 -30.08 0.31 21.83
C ASN A 3 -30.68 1.16 20.70
N LEU A 4 -31.12 2.38 20.97
CA LEU A 4 -31.63 3.29 19.97
C LEU A 4 -30.51 3.72 19.02
N SER A 5 -29.35 4.10 19.56
CA SER A 5 -28.18 4.53 18.79
C SER A 5 -27.58 3.38 17.95
N VAL A 6 -27.54 2.16 18.49
CA VAL A 6 -27.14 0.94 17.75
C VAL A 6 -28.11 0.66 16.60
N ASN A 7 -29.43 0.77 16.84
CA ASN A 7 -30.42 0.58 15.80
C ASN A 7 -30.36 1.64 14.71
N ALA A 8 -29.97 2.89 15.05
CA ALA A 8 -29.73 3.93 14.04
C ALA A 8 -28.66 3.52 13.01
N ILE A 9 -27.56 2.90 13.46
CA ILE A 9 -26.52 2.35 12.54
C ILE A 9 -27.17 1.30 11.61
N ARG A 10 -27.93 0.35 12.17
CA ARG A 10 -28.58 -0.72 11.42
C ARG A 10 -29.51 -0.17 10.35
N PHE A 11 -30.37 0.79 10.71
CA PHE A 11 -31.38 1.30 9.79
C PHE A 11 -30.82 2.29 8.77
N LEU A 12 -29.80 3.06 9.07
CA LEU A 12 -29.07 3.81 8.04
C LEU A 12 -28.48 2.87 6.98
N GLY A 13 -27.89 1.74 7.42
CA GLY A 13 -27.38 0.73 6.51
C GLY A 13 -28.47 0.07 5.68
N ILE A 14 -29.55 -0.40 6.30
CA ILE A 14 -30.69 -1.02 5.62
C ILE A 14 -31.29 -0.05 4.59
N ASP A 15 -31.59 1.18 4.98
CA ASP A 15 -32.24 2.17 4.13
C ASP A 15 -31.39 2.57 2.91
N ALA A 16 -30.08 2.77 3.12
CA ALA A 16 -29.14 3.09 2.04
C ALA A 16 -29.02 1.94 1.04
N ILE A 17 -28.89 0.70 1.54
CA ILE A 17 -28.76 -0.50 0.72
C ILE A 17 -30.07 -0.80 -0.03
N GLU A 18 -31.22 -0.66 0.63
CA GLU A 18 -32.54 -0.81 -0.04
C GLU A 18 -32.74 0.23 -1.14
N LYS A 19 -32.33 1.48 -0.90
CA LYS A 19 -32.43 2.55 -1.90
C LYS A 19 -31.52 2.31 -3.08
N SER A 20 -30.26 1.94 -2.84
CA SER A 20 -29.26 1.68 -3.91
C SER A 20 -29.48 0.36 -4.65
N LYS A 21 -30.30 -0.55 -4.12
CA LYS A 21 -30.50 -1.93 -4.59
C LYS A 21 -29.18 -2.73 -4.63
N SER A 22 -28.20 -2.34 -3.85
CA SER A 22 -26.86 -2.93 -3.87
C SER A 22 -26.15 -2.67 -2.52
N GLY A 23 -25.54 -3.69 -1.94
CA GLY A 23 -24.75 -3.59 -0.70
C GLY A 23 -24.87 -4.83 0.18
N HIS A 24 -24.23 -4.75 1.36
CA HIS A 24 -24.06 -5.86 2.29
C HIS A 24 -24.66 -5.49 3.65
N PRO A 25 -25.96 -5.73 3.91
CA PRO A 25 -26.62 -5.33 5.15
C PRO A 25 -26.23 -6.20 6.34
N GLY A 26 -25.84 -7.45 6.12
CA GLY A 26 -25.70 -8.45 7.16
C GLY A 26 -24.67 -8.09 8.24
N VAL A 27 -23.46 -7.71 7.83
CA VAL A 27 -22.40 -7.29 8.78
C VAL A 27 -22.75 -5.96 9.46
N VAL A 28 -23.40 -5.02 8.75
CA VAL A 28 -23.85 -3.74 9.34
C VAL A 28 -24.80 -3.99 10.49
N MET A 29 -25.73 -4.93 10.33
CA MET A 29 -26.73 -5.27 11.34
C MET A 29 -26.12 -6.05 12.51
N GLY A 30 -25.24 -7.00 12.25
CA GLY A 30 -24.61 -7.87 13.26
C GLY A 30 -23.53 -7.13 14.07
N ALA A 31 -22.65 -6.40 13.41
CA ALA A 31 -21.51 -5.73 14.03
C ALA A 31 -21.82 -4.36 14.63
N ALA A 32 -23.05 -3.82 14.46
CA ALA A 32 -23.43 -2.49 14.95
C ALA A 32 -23.12 -2.26 16.44
N PRO A 33 -23.34 -3.22 17.38
CA PRO A 33 -23.04 -3.00 18.80
C PRO A 33 -21.56 -2.78 19.08
N MET A 34 -20.67 -3.60 18.49
CA MET A 34 -19.22 -3.46 18.71
C MET A 34 -18.68 -2.16 18.08
N ALA A 35 -19.20 -1.78 16.93
CA ALA A 35 -18.83 -0.54 16.27
C ALA A 35 -19.32 0.71 17.05
N TYR A 36 -20.53 0.65 17.62
CA TYR A 36 -21.05 1.68 18.53
C TYR A 36 -20.15 1.83 19.76
N ASP A 37 -19.80 0.73 20.44
CA ASP A 37 -18.95 0.77 21.63
C ASP A 37 -17.56 1.36 21.32
N LEU A 38 -16.96 0.94 20.19
CA LEU A 38 -15.68 1.53 19.73
C LEU A 38 -15.77 3.05 19.61
N PHE A 39 -16.72 3.57 18.86
CA PHE A 39 -16.81 5.02 18.59
C PHE A 39 -17.20 5.82 19.82
N THR A 40 -18.19 5.36 20.60
CA THR A 40 -18.73 6.13 21.71
C THR A 40 -17.96 6.03 23.01
N LYS A 41 -17.20 4.94 23.23
CA LYS A 41 -16.47 4.76 24.49
C LYS A 41 -14.96 4.73 24.32
N GLN A 42 -14.45 4.15 23.23
CA GLN A 42 -13.04 3.82 23.11
C GLN A 42 -12.23 4.83 22.31
N MET A 43 -12.66 5.11 21.08
CA MET A 43 -11.87 5.87 20.12
C MET A 43 -11.84 7.37 20.42
N ARG A 44 -10.67 7.97 20.29
CA ARG A 44 -10.44 9.40 20.33
C ARG A 44 -10.34 9.91 18.90
N VAL A 45 -11.45 10.44 18.37
CA VAL A 45 -11.53 11.07 17.05
C VAL A 45 -12.24 12.41 17.17
N ASN A 46 -11.85 13.40 16.38
CA ASN A 46 -12.50 14.71 16.33
C ASN A 46 -13.07 14.94 14.94
N PRO A 47 -14.39 14.91 14.72
CA PRO A 47 -15.00 15.12 13.41
C PRO A 47 -14.71 16.51 12.79
N GLU A 48 -14.43 17.53 13.61
CA GLU A 48 -14.03 18.87 13.13
C GLU A 48 -12.57 18.90 12.64
N VAL A 49 -11.73 17.98 13.12
CA VAL A 49 -10.32 17.82 12.71
C VAL A 49 -10.05 16.36 12.34
N PRO A 50 -10.63 15.85 11.25
CA PRO A 50 -10.58 14.42 10.89
C PRO A 50 -9.16 13.91 10.65
N ASN A 51 -8.21 14.80 10.33
CA ASN A 51 -6.80 14.49 10.11
C ASN A 51 -5.93 14.72 11.35
N TRP A 52 -6.50 14.87 12.54
CA TRP A 52 -5.71 14.96 13.77
C TRP A 52 -4.71 13.81 13.87
N PHE A 53 -3.43 14.15 13.95
CA PHE A 53 -2.36 13.15 13.79
C PHE A 53 -2.39 12.09 14.90
N ASN A 54 -2.66 12.47 16.16
CA ASN A 54 -2.71 11.54 17.30
C ASN A 54 -4.13 10.98 17.59
N ARG A 55 -5.05 11.05 16.63
CA ARG A 55 -6.33 10.37 16.75
C ARG A 55 -6.16 8.86 16.68
N ASP A 56 -7.04 8.11 17.31
CA ASP A 56 -7.10 6.67 17.08
C ASP A 56 -7.49 6.36 15.62
N ARG A 57 -7.07 5.20 15.12
CA ARG A 57 -7.34 4.74 13.75
C ARG A 57 -8.40 3.65 13.77
N PHE A 58 -9.29 3.68 12.78
CA PHE A 58 -10.29 2.66 12.58
C PHE A 58 -10.23 2.08 11.17
N ILE A 59 -10.00 0.77 11.07
CA ILE A 59 -9.97 0.06 9.79
C ILE A 59 -11.11 -0.96 9.77
N LEU A 60 -12.10 -0.73 8.90
CA LEU A 60 -13.10 -1.73 8.58
C LEU A 60 -12.48 -2.68 7.53
N SER A 61 -11.84 -3.76 7.99
CA SER A 61 -11.20 -4.75 7.12
C SER A 61 -12.23 -5.49 6.27
N ALA A 62 -13.38 -5.82 6.85
CA ALA A 62 -14.57 -6.29 6.15
C ALA A 62 -15.22 -5.15 5.36
N GLY A 63 -14.49 -4.58 4.38
CA GLY A 63 -14.85 -3.35 3.67
C GLY A 63 -16.17 -3.41 2.90
N HIS A 64 -16.68 -4.61 2.60
CA HIS A 64 -18.01 -4.80 2.03
C HIS A 64 -19.13 -4.26 2.95
N GLY A 65 -18.91 -4.22 4.27
CA GLY A 65 -19.78 -3.59 5.25
C GLY A 65 -19.68 -2.07 5.33
N SER A 66 -19.29 -1.39 4.27
CA SER A 66 -18.97 0.04 4.22
C SER A 66 -20.02 0.95 4.88
N MET A 67 -21.31 0.60 4.77
CA MET A 67 -22.39 1.36 5.43
C MET A 67 -22.28 1.35 6.96
N LEU A 68 -21.61 0.36 7.58
CA LEU A 68 -21.30 0.41 9.00
C LEU A 68 -20.44 1.63 9.34
N LEU A 69 -19.35 1.82 8.56
CA LEU A 69 -18.47 2.98 8.74
C LEU A 69 -19.16 4.30 8.40
N TYR A 70 -19.87 4.35 7.27
CA TYR A 70 -20.53 5.60 6.87
C TYR A 70 -21.63 6.03 7.84
N ALA A 71 -22.40 5.10 8.41
CA ALA A 71 -23.38 5.40 9.45
C ALA A 71 -22.69 5.98 10.70
N LEU A 72 -21.56 5.41 11.13
CA LEU A 72 -20.79 5.91 12.27
C LEU A 72 -20.24 7.32 12.01
N LEU A 73 -19.64 7.55 10.82
CA LEU A 73 -19.11 8.86 10.44
C LEU A 73 -20.22 9.93 10.40
N HIS A 74 -21.38 9.58 9.80
CA HIS A 74 -22.54 10.48 9.76
C HIS A 74 -23.03 10.85 11.16
N LEU A 75 -23.29 9.84 11.99
CA LEU A 75 -23.82 10.05 13.34
C LEU A 75 -22.82 10.80 14.23
N SER A 76 -21.51 10.58 14.03
CA SER A 76 -20.45 11.28 14.75
C SER A 76 -20.21 12.72 14.29
N GLY A 77 -20.84 13.18 13.19
CA GLY A 77 -20.75 14.55 12.71
C GLY A 77 -19.61 14.85 11.73
N PHE A 78 -19.04 13.83 11.06
CA PHE A 78 -18.08 14.07 9.96
C PHE A 78 -18.77 14.73 8.78
N GLN A 79 -18.25 15.88 8.34
CA GLN A 79 -18.93 16.75 7.38
C GLN A 79 -19.08 16.15 5.98
N ASP A 80 -18.17 15.27 5.56
CA ASP A 80 -18.23 14.60 4.26
C ASP A 80 -19.40 13.61 4.15
N VAL A 81 -19.90 13.06 5.26
CA VAL A 81 -20.93 12.02 5.26
C VAL A 81 -22.26 12.58 5.74
N THR A 82 -22.87 13.44 4.93
CA THR A 82 -24.20 14.00 5.20
C THR A 82 -25.30 12.95 4.99
N MET A 83 -26.52 13.25 5.44
CA MET A 83 -27.69 12.40 5.16
C MET A 83 -27.93 12.23 3.64
N ASP A 84 -27.65 13.27 2.85
CA ASP A 84 -27.79 13.17 1.39
C ASP A 84 -26.73 12.24 0.79
N GLU A 85 -25.52 12.23 1.31
CA GLU A 85 -24.49 11.24 0.91
C GLU A 85 -24.88 9.81 1.32
N ILE A 86 -25.45 9.60 2.51
CA ILE A 86 -26.00 8.31 2.90
C ILE A 86 -27.10 7.86 1.93
N LYS A 87 -28.01 8.76 1.54
CA LYS A 87 -29.05 8.49 0.54
C LYS A 87 -28.52 8.20 -0.87
N ASN A 88 -27.29 8.68 -1.16
CA ASN A 88 -26.60 8.49 -2.44
C ASN A 88 -25.54 7.38 -2.40
N PHE A 89 -25.64 6.45 -1.46
CA PHE A 89 -24.77 5.30 -1.36
C PHE A 89 -24.56 4.58 -2.69
N ARG A 90 -23.30 4.35 -3.09
CA ARG A 90 -22.89 3.72 -4.36
C ARG A 90 -23.31 4.49 -5.62
N GLN A 91 -23.61 5.78 -5.53
CA GLN A 91 -23.87 6.60 -6.72
C GLN A 91 -22.60 7.31 -7.19
N TRP A 92 -22.54 7.63 -8.47
CA TRP A 92 -21.39 8.33 -9.06
C TRP A 92 -21.10 9.65 -8.35
N GLY A 93 -19.85 9.81 -7.87
CA GLY A 93 -19.38 11.03 -7.19
C GLY A 93 -19.80 11.17 -5.73
N SER A 94 -20.57 10.22 -5.18
CA SER A 94 -20.94 10.22 -3.76
C SER A 94 -19.73 10.00 -2.85
N LYS A 95 -19.78 10.59 -1.66
CA LYS A 95 -18.82 10.36 -0.57
C LYS A 95 -19.01 9.02 0.16
N THR A 96 -19.96 8.21 -0.29
CA THR A 96 -20.25 6.88 0.26
C THR A 96 -20.11 5.79 -0.82
N PRO A 97 -18.90 5.54 -1.34
CA PRO A 97 -18.65 4.50 -2.32
C PRO A 97 -18.93 3.10 -1.77
N GLY A 98 -18.94 2.09 -2.65
CA GLY A 98 -19.32 0.72 -2.31
C GLY A 98 -18.43 0.04 -1.26
N HIS A 99 -17.19 0.45 -1.17
CA HIS A 99 -16.19 0.07 -0.16
C HIS A 99 -15.48 1.33 0.32
N PRO A 100 -14.92 1.36 1.55
CA PRO A 100 -14.20 2.52 2.05
C PRO A 100 -13.01 2.88 1.16
N GLU A 101 -12.86 4.16 0.83
CA GLU A 101 -11.78 4.69 0.00
C GLU A 101 -11.04 5.80 0.73
N PHE A 102 -9.75 5.56 1.03
CA PHE A 102 -8.86 6.54 1.62
C PHE A 102 -8.68 7.76 0.68
N GLY A 103 -8.70 8.96 1.26
CA GLY A 103 -8.57 10.20 0.51
C GLY A 103 -9.85 10.66 -0.21
N HIS A 104 -10.86 9.78 -0.33
CA HIS A 104 -12.16 10.12 -0.92
C HIS A 104 -13.16 10.63 0.13
N THR A 105 -13.22 9.97 1.29
CA THR A 105 -14.15 10.27 2.37
C THR A 105 -13.39 10.60 3.65
N ALA A 106 -13.62 11.76 4.26
CA ALA A 106 -12.99 12.14 5.53
C ALA A 106 -13.38 11.14 6.64
N GLY A 107 -12.38 10.70 7.43
CA GLY A 107 -12.55 9.68 8.47
C GLY A 107 -12.35 8.23 8.02
N VAL A 108 -12.06 8.00 6.74
CA VAL A 108 -11.64 6.68 6.22
C VAL A 108 -10.12 6.57 6.29
N ASP A 109 -9.61 5.66 7.13
CA ASP A 109 -8.17 5.49 7.37
C ASP A 109 -7.45 4.61 6.34
N ALA A 110 -8.17 3.70 5.68
CA ALA A 110 -7.62 2.82 4.65
C ALA A 110 -8.68 2.40 3.64
N THR A 111 -8.28 2.23 2.38
CA THR A 111 -9.11 1.59 1.35
C THR A 111 -9.16 0.10 1.61
N THR A 112 -10.37 -0.44 1.78
CA THR A 112 -10.63 -1.85 2.01
C THR A 112 -11.66 -2.40 1.02
N GLY A 113 -11.86 -3.72 1.04
CA GLY A 113 -12.69 -4.44 0.07
C GLY A 113 -12.00 -5.73 -0.38
N PRO A 114 -10.71 -5.70 -0.80
CA PRO A 114 -9.90 -6.92 -0.87
C PRO A 114 -9.64 -7.46 0.55
N LEU A 115 -10.27 -8.59 0.89
CA LEU A 115 -10.22 -9.18 2.23
C LEU A 115 -8.78 -9.48 2.70
N GLY A 116 -8.54 -9.41 4.00
CA GLY A 116 -7.24 -9.64 4.64
C GLY A 116 -6.26 -8.46 4.56
N GLN A 117 -6.40 -7.56 3.58
CA GLN A 117 -5.46 -6.42 3.47
C GLN A 117 -5.73 -5.35 4.54
N GLY A 118 -6.98 -5.15 4.97
CA GLY A 118 -7.31 -4.16 6.01
C GLY A 118 -6.64 -4.48 7.35
N ILE A 119 -6.80 -5.70 7.87
CA ILE A 119 -6.16 -6.15 9.10
C ILE A 119 -4.63 -6.12 8.99
N SER A 120 -4.09 -6.42 7.81
CA SER A 120 -2.65 -6.37 7.56
C SER A 120 -2.12 -4.94 7.51
N MET A 121 -2.82 -3.99 6.87
CA MET A 121 -2.49 -2.56 6.92
C MET A 121 -2.56 -2.00 8.34
N ALA A 122 -3.51 -2.45 9.16
CA ALA A 122 -3.61 -2.06 10.56
C ALA A 122 -2.35 -2.41 11.37
N THR A 123 -1.69 -3.52 11.04
CA THR A 123 -0.37 -3.87 11.60
C THR A 123 0.66 -2.80 11.29
N GLY A 124 0.64 -2.25 10.07
CA GLY A 124 1.51 -1.14 9.64
C GLY A 124 1.24 0.17 10.40
N PHE A 125 -0.03 0.50 10.66
CA PHE A 125 -0.38 1.64 11.50
C PHE A 125 0.18 1.53 12.91
N ALA A 126 0.00 0.38 13.57
CA ALA A 126 0.53 0.14 14.91
C ALA A 126 2.07 0.14 14.93
N GLN A 127 2.72 -0.36 13.88
CA GLN A 127 4.16 -0.32 13.72
C GLN A 127 4.69 1.12 13.60
N ALA A 128 4.00 1.96 12.83
CA ALA A 128 4.35 3.38 12.65
C ALA A 128 4.18 4.17 13.95
N GLU A 129 3.06 4.01 14.64
CA GLU A 129 2.84 4.64 15.95
C GLU A 129 3.96 4.29 16.92
N ARG A 130 4.29 2.99 17.04
CA ARG A 130 5.31 2.52 17.96
C ARG A 130 6.69 3.13 17.68
N PHE A 131 7.08 3.24 16.41
CA PHE A 131 8.34 3.86 16.02
C PHE A 131 8.37 5.36 16.35
N LEU A 132 7.33 6.11 15.99
CA LEU A 132 7.24 7.55 16.25
C LEU A 132 7.15 7.84 17.74
N ALA A 133 6.38 7.04 18.50
CA ALA A 133 6.33 7.13 19.96
C ALA A 133 7.71 6.93 20.61
N ALA A 134 8.44 5.89 20.18
CA ALA A 134 9.79 5.64 20.69
C ALA A 134 10.77 6.75 20.34
N LYS A 135 10.63 7.37 19.17
CA LYS A 135 11.53 8.42 18.68
C LYS A 135 11.27 9.78 19.33
N TYR A 136 10.01 10.17 19.47
CA TYR A 136 9.64 11.54 19.79
C TYR A 136 9.00 11.73 21.17
N ASN A 137 8.36 10.71 21.77
CA ASN A 137 7.81 10.88 23.12
C ASN A 137 8.93 11.11 24.15
N ARG A 138 8.65 11.94 25.15
CA ARG A 138 9.53 12.26 26.26
C ARG A 138 8.74 12.16 27.57
N GLU A 139 9.42 12.06 28.70
CA GLU A 139 8.79 12.06 30.02
C GLU A 139 7.91 13.31 30.21
N GLY A 140 6.64 13.09 30.52
CA GLY A 140 5.62 14.14 30.62
C GLY A 140 5.05 14.62 29.26
N TYR A 141 5.57 14.16 28.13
CA TYR A 141 5.16 14.60 26.79
C TYR A 141 4.91 13.40 25.88
N THR A 142 3.78 12.76 26.04
CA THR A 142 3.34 11.64 25.19
C THR A 142 2.53 12.19 24.01
N ILE A 143 3.24 12.58 22.95
CA ILE A 143 2.61 13.24 21.77
C ILE A 143 2.11 12.26 20.71
N PHE A 144 2.63 11.03 20.69
CA PHE A 144 2.14 9.91 19.88
C PHE A 144 1.67 8.80 20.81
N ASP A 145 0.35 8.55 20.84
CA ASP A 145 -0.25 7.61 21.81
C ASP A 145 -1.65 7.19 21.34
N HIS A 146 -1.77 6.66 20.13
CA HIS A 146 -3.06 6.24 19.62
C HIS A 146 -3.11 4.75 19.34
N TYR A 147 -4.31 4.21 19.45
CA TYR A 147 -4.62 2.82 19.12
C TYR A 147 -5.04 2.69 17.66
N THR A 148 -4.84 1.49 17.13
CA THR A 148 -5.42 1.06 15.85
C THR A 148 -6.44 -0.01 16.11
N TYR A 149 -7.70 0.28 15.80
CA TYR A 149 -8.83 -0.64 15.95
C TYR A 149 -9.25 -1.19 14.59
N VAL A 150 -9.63 -2.45 14.57
CA VAL A 150 -10.05 -3.15 13.35
C VAL A 150 -11.35 -3.88 13.63
N ILE A 151 -12.29 -3.87 12.68
CA ILE A 151 -13.36 -4.87 12.59
C ILE A 151 -13.08 -5.73 11.35
N CYS A 152 -12.97 -7.03 11.54
CA CYS A 152 -12.77 -8.03 10.48
C CYS A 152 -13.82 -9.16 10.57
N GLY A 153 -13.99 -9.87 9.47
CA GLY A 153 -14.87 -11.05 9.41
C GLY A 153 -14.11 -12.35 9.16
N ASP A 154 -14.84 -13.45 9.06
CA ASP A 154 -14.30 -14.80 8.78
C ASP A 154 -13.44 -14.80 7.52
N GLY A 155 -13.91 -14.17 6.44
CA GLY A 155 -13.21 -14.10 5.16
C GLY A 155 -11.85 -13.38 5.25
N ASP A 156 -11.74 -12.32 6.04
CA ASP A 156 -10.45 -11.67 6.30
C ASP A 156 -9.45 -12.65 6.95
N LEU A 157 -9.93 -13.49 7.85
CA LEU A 157 -9.09 -14.42 8.62
C LEU A 157 -8.76 -15.71 7.87
N MET A 158 -9.46 -16.00 6.78
CA MET A 158 -9.11 -17.07 5.83
C MET A 158 -7.97 -16.66 4.91
N GLU A 159 -7.83 -15.38 4.62
CA GLU A 159 -6.77 -14.89 3.74
C GLU A 159 -5.37 -15.11 4.33
N GLY A 160 -4.44 -15.65 3.54
CA GLY A 160 -3.08 -15.93 3.98
C GLY A 160 -2.34 -14.71 4.52
N VAL A 161 -2.58 -13.53 3.93
CA VAL A 161 -1.95 -12.27 4.34
C VAL A 161 -2.30 -11.88 5.78
N SER A 162 -3.49 -12.24 6.28
CA SER A 162 -3.87 -12.02 7.69
C SER A 162 -2.99 -12.82 8.63
N ALA A 163 -2.69 -14.09 8.28
CA ALA A 163 -1.83 -14.97 9.07
C ALA A 163 -0.37 -14.46 9.07
N GLU A 164 0.13 -14.02 7.92
CA GLU A 164 1.45 -13.39 7.78
C GLU A 164 1.58 -12.16 8.68
N ALA A 165 0.62 -11.23 8.59
CA ALA A 165 0.60 -9.99 9.36
C ALA A 165 0.42 -10.25 10.86
N ALA A 166 -0.46 -11.19 11.26
CA ALA A 166 -0.68 -11.53 12.65
C ALA A 166 0.57 -12.14 13.30
N SER A 167 1.27 -13.03 12.59
CA SER A 167 2.54 -13.59 13.06
C SER A 167 3.60 -12.51 13.25
N TYR A 168 3.70 -11.56 12.33
CA TYR A 168 4.60 -10.40 12.45
C TYR A 168 4.21 -9.49 13.62
N ALA A 169 2.94 -9.14 13.77
CA ALA A 169 2.46 -8.28 14.85
C ALA A 169 2.73 -8.87 16.24
N GLY A 170 2.55 -10.20 16.40
CA GLY A 170 2.87 -10.91 17.62
C GLY A 170 4.37 -10.92 17.94
N LEU A 171 5.23 -11.15 16.93
CA LEU A 171 6.70 -11.05 17.05
C LEU A 171 7.12 -9.65 17.52
N GLN A 172 6.54 -8.62 16.93
CA GLN A 172 6.82 -7.23 17.23
C GLN A 172 6.12 -6.73 18.51
N LYS A 173 5.21 -7.49 19.11
CA LYS A 173 4.39 -7.11 20.28
C LYS A 173 3.69 -5.75 20.10
N LEU A 174 2.95 -5.58 19.01
CA LEU A 174 2.25 -4.32 18.68
C LEU A 174 1.02 -4.15 19.58
N ASP A 175 1.23 -3.75 20.81
CA ASP A 175 0.25 -3.73 21.89
C ASP A 175 -0.91 -2.73 21.71
N LYS A 176 -0.77 -1.77 20.79
CA LYS A 176 -1.83 -0.83 20.43
C LYS A 176 -2.66 -1.26 19.21
N LEU A 177 -2.50 -2.49 18.73
CA LEU A 177 -3.34 -3.11 17.71
C LEU A 177 -4.43 -3.95 18.37
N ILE A 178 -5.71 -3.56 18.20
CA ILE A 178 -6.86 -4.26 18.76
C ILE A 178 -7.83 -4.61 17.64
N VAL A 179 -8.03 -5.91 17.43
CA VAL A 179 -8.89 -6.46 16.38
C VAL A 179 -10.15 -7.05 17.02
N LEU A 180 -11.31 -6.59 16.56
CA LEU A 180 -12.61 -7.19 16.87
C LEU A 180 -12.99 -8.07 15.67
N TYR A 181 -13.16 -9.37 15.94
CA TYR A 181 -13.55 -10.35 14.96
C TYR A 181 -15.05 -10.59 15.04
N ASP A 182 -15.78 -10.19 13.98
CA ASP A 182 -17.19 -10.49 13.76
C ASP A 182 -17.35 -11.95 13.39
N SER A 183 -17.52 -12.79 14.42
CA SER A 183 -17.63 -14.24 14.31
C SER A 183 -19.11 -14.64 14.21
N ASN A 184 -19.65 -14.62 12.99
CA ASN A 184 -21.06 -14.83 12.72
C ASN A 184 -21.40 -16.17 12.04
N ASP A 185 -20.39 -17.00 11.78
CA ASP A 185 -20.48 -18.34 11.22
C ASP A 185 -21.06 -18.42 9.78
N ILE A 186 -21.13 -17.28 9.03
CA ILE A 186 -21.71 -17.20 7.67
C ILE A 186 -20.78 -16.48 6.71
N ASN A 187 -20.52 -17.09 5.56
CA ASN A 187 -19.86 -16.53 4.39
C ASN A 187 -20.85 -16.23 3.27
N LEU A 188 -20.36 -15.74 2.14
CA LEU A 188 -21.17 -15.45 0.96
C LEU A 188 -21.86 -16.72 0.39
N ASP A 189 -21.13 -17.83 0.35
CA ASP A 189 -21.61 -19.09 -0.21
C ASP A 189 -22.43 -19.93 0.78
N GLY A 190 -22.38 -19.65 2.10
CA GLY A 190 -23.10 -20.43 3.10
C GLY A 190 -22.46 -20.41 4.48
N GLU A 191 -22.56 -21.51 5.19
CA GLU A 191 -22.02 -21.65 6.55
C GLU A 191 -20.48 -21.70 6.52
N THR A 192 -19.85 -20.97 7.42
CA THR A 192 -18.37 -20.91 7.53
C THR A 192 -17.75 -22.28 7.75
N LYS A 193 -18.45 -23.18 8.48
CA LYS A 193 -17.95 -24.55 8.74
C LYS A 193 -17.67 -25.40 7.50
N ASP A 194 -18.25 -25.04 6.34
CA ASP A 194 -18.04 -25.78 5.10
C ASP A 194 -16.66 -25.54 4.49
N SER A 195 -15.98 -24.46 4.90
CA SER A 195 -14.65 -24.07 4.39
C SER A 195 -13.65 -23.67 5.47
N PHE A 196 -14.08 -23.45 6.74
CA PHE A 196 -13.24 -22.90 7.79
C PHE A 196 -13.71 -23.37 9.16
N THR A 197 -12.93 -24.27 9.81
CA THR A 197 -13.31 -24.93 11.07
C THR A 197 -12.28 -24.77 12.18
N GLU A 198 -11.23 -24.02 11.94
CA GLU A 198 -10.16 -23.81 12.91
C GLU A 198 -10.58 -22.90 14.07
N SER A 199 -9.89 -23.02 15.22
CA SER A 199 -9.99 -22.05 16.30
C SER A 199 -9.10 -20.83 16.00
N VAL A 200 -9.70 -19.73 15.58
CA VAL A 200 -8.97 -18.48 15.30
C VAL A 200 -8.25 -17.99 16.56
N ARG A 201 -8.89 -18.02 17.73
CA ARG A 201 -8.23 -17.59 18.98
C ARG A 201 -7.00 -18.41 19.31
N ASP A 202 -7.03 -19.73 19.11
CA ASP A 202 -5.88 -20.60 19.40
C ASP A 202 -4.74 -20.31 18.41
N ARG A 203 -5.06 -20.06 17.13
CA ARG A 203 -4.09 -19.64 16.13
C ARG A 203 -3.42 -18.32 16.52
N TYR A 204 -4.19 -17.30 16.94
CA TYR A 204 -3.67 -16.01 17.36
C TYR A 204 -2.90 -16.11 18.70
N ASN A 205 -3.33 -16.94 19.63
CA ASN A 205 -2.54 -17.26 20.84
C ASN A 205 -1.17 -17.84 20.48
N ALA A 206 -1.11 -18.73 19.47
CA ALA A 206 0.16 -19.29 18.99
C ALA A 206 1.07 -18.23 18.35
N TYR A 207 0.51 -17.17 17.77
CA TYR A 207 1.28 -16.00 17.29
C TYR A 207 1.76 -15.07 18.42
N GLY A 208 1.35 -15.30 19.67
CA GLY A 208 1.73 -14.46 20.80
C GLY A 208 0.78 -13.30 21.11
N TRP A 209 -0.40 -13.28 20.52
CA TRP A 209 -1.44 -12.30 20.80
C TRP A 209 -2.15 -12.56 22.14
N HIS A 210 -2.74 -11.51 22.69
CA HIS A 210 -3.83 -11.64 23.67
C HIS A 210 -5.14 -11.96 22.95
N THR A 211 -5.94 -12.89 23.46
CA THR A 211 -7.25 -13.21 22.87
C THR A 211 -8.35 -13.22 23.91
N ALA A 212 -9.54 -12.76 23.53
CA ALA A 212 -10.73 -12.77 24.35
C ALA A 212 -11.93 -13.30 23.56
N LEU A 213 -12.99 -13.74 24.27
CA LEU A 213 -14.27 -14.16 23.69
C LEU A 213 -15.40 -13.38 24.33
N VAL A 214 -16.16 -12.67 23.52
CA VAL A 214 -17.47 -12.11 23.85
C VAL A 214 -18.53 -13.04 23.26
N LYS A 215 -19.28 -13.71 24.14
CA LYS A 215 -20.25 -14.74 23.73
C LYS A 215 -21.54 -14.19 23.13
N ASP A 216 -21.88 -12.98 23.46
CA ASP A 216 -23.05 -12.25 22.95
C ASP A 216 -22.63 -10.88 22.43
N GLY A 217 -22.64 -10.73 21.10
CA GLY A 217 -22.26 -9.49 20.42
C GLY A 217 -23.23 -8.32 20.63
N THR A 218 -24.32 -8.52 21.37
CA THR A 218 -25.24 -7.45 21.81
C THR A 218 -24.93 -6.94 23.21
N ASP A 219 -24.04 -7.62 23.96
CA ASP A 219 -23.61 -7.22 25.30
C ASP A 219 -22.50 -6.16 25.23
N LEU A 220 -22.89 -4.89 25.25
CA LEU A 220 -21.95 -3.74 25.20
C LEU A 220 -21.01 -3.69 26.42
N GLU A 221 -21.41 -4.18 27.59
CA GLU A 221 -20.53 -4.19 28.76
C GLU A 221 -19.42 -5.24 28.61
N ALA A 222 -19.76 -6.42 28.08
CA ALA A 222 -18.77 -7.47 27.80
C ALA A 222 -17.79 -7.03 26.69
N ILE A 223 -18.26 -6.37 25.63
CA ILE A 223 -17.41 -5.82 24.57
C ILE A 223 -16.45 -4.78 25.16
N ASN A 224 -16.95 -3.81 25.88
CA ASN A 224 -16.15 -2.76 26.53
C ASN A 224 -15.09 -3.38 27.47
N ALA A 225 -15.47 -4.31 28.32
CA ALA A 225 -14.56 -4.97 29.26
C ALA A 225 -13.43 -5.72 28.53
N ALA A 226 -13.74 -6.39 27.41
CA ALA A 226 -12.75 -7.09 26.60
C ALA A 226 -11.74 -6.11 25.94
N ILE A 227 -12.20 -4.95 25.46
CA ILE A 227 -11.33 -3.91 24.88
C ILE A 227 -10.43 -3.30 25.97
N GLU A 228 -10.97 -3.00 27.15
CA GLU A 228 -10.16 -2.45 28.26
C GLU A 228 -9.11 -3.47 28.73
N ALA A 229 -9.43 -4.76 28.76
CA ALA A 229 -8.45 -5.81 29.05
C ALA A 229 -7.36 -5.91 27.96
N ALA A 230 -7.73 -5.73 26.69
CA ALA A 230 -6.81 -5.71 25.57
C ALA A 230 -5.78 -4.57 25.69
N LYS A 231 -6.21 -3.35 26.05
CA LYS A 231 -5.36 -2.17 26.21
C LYS A 231 -4.23 -2.34 27.24
N VAL A 232 -4.43 -3.17 28.24
CA VAL A 232 -3.45 -3.42 29.32
C VAL A 232 -2.70 -4.74 29.16
N SER A 233 -2.94 -5.48 28.08
CA SER A 233 -2.33 -6.81 27.86
C SER A 233 -0.85 -6.78 27.54
N GLY A 234 -0.33 -5.65 27.01
CA GLY A 234 1.04 -5.52 26.51
C GLY A 234 1.30 -6.33 25.24
N LYS A 235 0.24 -6.72 24.52
CA LYS A 235 0.28 -7.54 23.30
C LYS A 235 -0.74 -7.04 22.28
N PRO A 236 -0.54 -7.30 20.98
CA PRO A 236 -1.64 -7.16 20.04
C PRO A 236 -2.80 -8.05 20.47
N SER A 237 -4.03 -7.62 20.26
CA SER A 237 -5.20 -8.28 20.81
C SER A 237 -6.23 -8.62 19.76
N LEU A 238 -6.78 -9.85 19.80
CA LEU A 238 -7.93 -10.28 19.03
C LEU A 238 -9.10 -10.63 19.96
N ILE A 239 -10.20 -9.92 19.79
CA ILE A 239 -11.44 -10.15 20.54
C ILE A 239 -12.44 -10.79 19.58
N GLU A 240 -12.68 -12.09 19.75
CA GLU A 240 -13.73 -12.80 19.03
C GLU A 240 -15.08 -12.41 19.63
N VAL A 241 -15.93 -11.79 18.83
CA VAL A 241 -17.28 -11.37 19.21
C VAL A 241 -18.29 -12.22 18.44
N LYS A 242 -19.03 -13.06 19.14
CA LYS A 242 -20.10 -13.87 18.54
C LYS A 242 -21.28 -12.99 18.19
N THR A 243 -21.58 -12.90 16.91
CA THR A 243 -22.67 -12.08 16.37
C THR A 243 -23.65 -12.92 15.56
N VAL A 244 -24.72 -12.31 15.12
CA VAL A 244 -25.66 -12.88 14.17
C VAL A 244 -25.71 -11.99 12.94
N ILE A 245 -25.26 -12.50 11.80
CA ILE A 245 -25.36 -11.75 10.54
C ILE A 245 -26.83 -11.40 10.24
N GLY A 246 -27.09 -10.13 9.87
CA GLY A 246 -28.47 -9.69 9.64
C GLY A 246 -29.35 -9.65 10.90
N TYR A 247 -28.75 -9.42 12.07
CA TYR A 247 -29.43 -9.37 13.35
C TYR A 247 -30.73 -8.53 13.32
N GLY A 248 -31.82 -9.12 13.80
CA GLY A 248 -33.13 -8.49 13.85
C GLY A 248 -34.01 -8.71 12.60
N SER A 249 -33.47 -9.30 11.52
CA SER A 249 -34.25 -9.74 10.37
C SER A 249 -35.00 -11.04 10.68
N PRO A 250 -36.33 -11.05 10.79
CA PRO A 250 -37.07 -12.20 11.29
C PRO A 250 -36.91 -13.49 10.46
N ASN A 251 -36.77 -13.33 9.12
CA ASN A 251 -36.73 -14.46 8.22
C ASN A 251 -35.36 -14.72 7.59
N LYS A 252 -34.39 -13.81 7.74
CA LYS A 252 -33.10 -13.89 7.01
C LYS A 252 -31.87 -13.86 7.91
N GLN A 253 -31.98 -13.43 9.19
CA GLN A 253 -30.83 -13.42 10.08
C GLN A 253 -30.18 -14.79 10.21
N GLY A 254 -28.85 -14.84 10.36
CA GLY A 254 -28.09 -16.08 10.48
C GLY A 254 -27.99 -16.88 9.18
N THR A 255 -28.28 -16.27 8.04
CA THR A 255 -28.20 -16.92 6.72
C THR A 255 -27.38 -16.06 5.75
N ASN A 256 -26.87 -16.67 4.68
CA ASN A 256 -26.14 -15.97 3.63
C ASN A 256 -27.05 -15.06 2.76
N ALA A 257 -28.36 -15.17 2.87
CA ALA A 257 -29.32 -14.32 2.14
C ALA A 257 -29.21 -12.81 2.48
N VAL A 258 -28.59 -12.46 3.63
CA VAL A 258 -28.33 -11.07 4.03
C VAL A 258 -26.89 -10.65 3.83
N HIS A 259 -26.02 -11.54 3.36
CA HIS A 259 -24.60 -11.23 3.23
C HIS A 259 -24.36 -10.12 2.19
N GLY A 260 -24.74 -10.35 0.94
CA GLY A 260 -24.41 -9.47 -0.20
C GLY A 260 -25.61 -8.95 -1.01
N ALA A 261 -26.81 -8.97 -0.44
CA ALA A 261 -28.02 -8.52 -1.10
C ALA A 261 -28.92 -7.68 -0.17
N PRO A 262 -29.69 -6.71 -0.69
CA PRO A 262 -30.71 -6.00 0.08
C PRO A 262 -31.67 -6.98 0.77
N LEU A 263 -32.23 -6.57 1.91
CA LEU A 263 -33.25 -7.36 2.61
C LEU A 263 -34.52 -7.56 1.77
N GLY A 264 -34.87 -6.55 0.97
CA GLY A 264 -36.15 -6.41 0.31
C GLY A 264 -37.17 -5.67 1.17
N VAL A 265 -38.12 -4.98 0.53
CA VAL A 265 -39.05 -4.05 1.17
C VAL A 265 -39.84 -4.71 2.32
N GLU A 266 -40.34 -5.93 2.11
CA GLU A 266 -41.11 -6.67 3.10
C GLU A 266 -40.27 -7.05 4.33
N GLU A 267 -39.07 -7.57 4.11
CA GLU A 267 -38.17 -7.97 5.18
C GLU A 267 -37.61 -6.76 5.96
N ALA A 268 -37.30 -5.65 5.25
CA ALA A 268 -36.89 -4.40 5.87
C ALA A 268 -38.00 -3.85 6.80
N ALA A 269 -39.27 -3.91 6.36
CA ALA A 269 -40.42 -3.51 7.18
C ALA A 269 -40.61 -4.47 8.39
N ALA A 270 -40.44 -5.77 8.20
CA ALA A 270 -40.50 -6.76 9.27
C ALA A 270 -39.38 -6.54 10.29
N THR A 271 -38.17 -6.20 9.84
CA THR A 271 -37.03 -5.87 10.69
C THR A 271 -37.29 -4.62 11.52
N ARG A 272 -37.88 -3.55 10.93
CA ARG A 272 -38.29 -2.36 11.70
C ARG A 272 -39.21 -2.71 12.85
N LYS A 273 -40.22 -3.53 12.58
CA LYS A 273 -41.17 -4.00 13.60
C LYS A 273 -40.48 -4.85 14.67
N ALA A 274 -39.59 -5.77 14.27
CA ALA A 274 -38.91 -6.66 15.21
C ALA A 274 -37.97 -5.91 16.17
N LEU A 275 -37.32 -4.84 15.70
CA LEU A 275 -36.41 -3.99 16.49
C LEU A 275 -37.10 -2.76 17.10
N ALA A 276 -38.44 -2.66 17.01
CA ALA A 276 -39.25 -1.52 17.52
C ALA A 276 -38.74 -0.16 17.03
N TRP A 277 -38.40 -0.07 15.73
CA TRP A 277 -37.94 1.14 15.07
C TRP A 277 -39.11 1.81 14.32
N ASP A 278 -39.77 2.76 14.95
CA ASP A 278 -41.00 3.39 14.44
C ASP A 278 -40.74 4.63 13.55
N TYR A 279 -39.47 4.90 13.19
CA TYR A 279 -39.09 6.02 12.34
C TYR A 279 -39.14 5.66 10.87
N ALA A 280 -39.39 6.66 10.01
CA ALA A 280 -39.39 6.51 8.56
C ALA A 280 -37.96 6.25 8.04
N PRO A 281 -37.81 5.74 6.79
CA PRO A 281 -36.49 5.61 6.18
C PRO A 281 -35.69 6.91 6.21
N PHE A 282 -34.42 6.82 6.63
CA PHE A 282 -33.49 7.95 6.82
C PHE A 282 -33.91 8.97 7.89
N GLU A 283 -34.92 8.69 8.71
CA GLU A 283 -35.28 9.49 9.85
C GLU A 283 -34.53 8.95 11.09
N ILE A 284 -33.74 9.83 11.70
CA ILE A 284 -32.95 9.51 12.90
C ILE A 284 -33.43 10.48 14.02
N PRO A 285 -33.81 9.96 15.19
CA PRO A 285 -34.24 10.80 16.32
C PRO A 285 -33.10 11.63 16.87
N GLU A 286 -33.40 12.84 17.34
CA GLU A 286 -32.44 13.82 17.86
C GLU A 286 -31.60 13.25 19.00
N GLU A 287 -32.18 12.39 19.83
CA GLU A 287 -31.50 11.76 20.96
C GLU A 287 -30.28 10.88 20.51
N VAL A 288 -30.35 10.36 19.30
CA VAL A 288 -29.21 9.59 18.71
C VAL A 288 -28.09 10.56 18.35
N TYR A 289 -28.41 11.67 17.68
CA TYR A 289 -27.40 12.68 17.36
C TYR A 289 -26.77 13.27 18.62
N GLU A 290 -27.55 13.47 19.66
CA GLU A 290 -27.09 13.95 20.96
C GLU A 290 -26.12 12.95 21.62
N ASP A 291 -26.43 11.64 21.55
CA ASP A 291 -25.57 10.57 22.09
C ASP A 291 -24.17 10.57 21.40
N TYR A 292 -24.14 10.64 20.07
CA TYR A 292 -22.88 10.71 19.33
C TYR A 292 -22.16 12.05 19.49
N ARG A 293 -22.89 13.17 19.57
CA ARG A 293 -22.31 14.47 19.81
C ARG A 293 -21.56 14.51 21.14
N VAL A 294 -22.15 14.03 22.21
CA VAL A 294 -21.53 14.02 23.56
C VAL A 294 -20.40 13.00 23.62
N ASN A 295 -20.65 11.76 23.18
CA ASN A 295 -19.74 10.63 23.40
C ASN A 295 -18.64 10.50 22.35
N VAL A 296 -18.76 11.16 21.18
CA VAL A 296 -17.74 11.14 20.13
C VAL A 296 -17.18 12.53 19.89
N ALA A 297 -18.01 13.49 19.44
CA ALA A 297 -17.51 14.78 18.98
C ALA A 297 -16.95 15.64 20.12
N GLU A 298 -17.68 15.84 21.21
CA GLU A 298 -17.23 16.65 22.36
C GLU A 298 -16.05 15.99 23.09
N ARG A 299 -16.13 14.68 23.31
CA ARG A 299 -15.03 13.92 23.93
C ARG A 299 -13.77 13.98 23.06
N GLY A 300 -13.91 13.80 21.74
CA GLY A 300 -12.82 13.88 20.80
C GLY A 300 -12.22 15.29 20.71
N LYS A 301 -13.07 16.31 20.69
CA LYS A 301 -12.61 17.71 20.73
C LYS A 301 -11.80 18.01 22.00
N ALA A 302 -12.29 17.59 23.16
CA ALA A 302 -11.55 17.78 24.42
C ALA A 302 -10.20 17.08 24.40
N ALA A 303 -10.13 15.87 23.84
CA ALA A 303 -8.86 15.13 23.69
C ALA A 303 -7.90 15.83 22.71
N TYR A 304 -8.43 16.34 21.59
CA TYR A 304 -7.65 17.12 20.63
C TYR A 304 -7.09 18.41 21.23
N ASP A 305 -7.93 19.19 21.92
CA ASP A 305 -7.52 20.47 22.54
C ASP A 305 -6.40 20.23 23.58
N ALA A 306 -6.52 19.18 24.39
CA ALA A 306 -5.50 18.79 25.36
C ALA A 306 -4.18 18.38 24.66
N TRP A 307 -4.27 17.57 23.60
CA TRP A 307 -3.11 17.16 22.82
C TRP A 307 -2.44 18.34 22.09
N ALA A 308 -3.22 19.22 21.48
CA ALA A 308 -2.69 20.39 20.78
C ALA A 308 -1.90 21.30 21.74
N LYS A 309 -2.41 21.50 22.97
CA LYS A 309 -1.69 22.22 24.01
C LYS A 309 -0.39 21.50 24.40
N LEU A 310 -0.42 20.17 24.57
CA LEU A 310 0.77 19.37 24.89
C LEU A 310 1.84 19.48 23.80
N VAL A 311 1.45 19.51 22.52
CA VAL A 311 2.38 19.70 21.40
C VAL A 311 3.05 21.08 21.46
N GLU A 312 2.32 22.14 21.79
CA GLU A 312 2.91 23.48 21.94
C GLU A 312 3.87 23.54 23.13
N GLU A 313 3.56 22.90 24.23
CA GLU A 313 4.48 22.77 25.39
C GLU A 313 5.72 21.94 25.03
N TYR A 314 5.55 20.85 24.27
CA TYR A 314 6.65 20.02 23.75
C TYR A 314 7.62 20.82 22.89
N LYS A 315 7.11 21.65 21.97
CA LYS A 315 7.96 22.50 21.11
C LYS A 315 8.85 23.44 21.90
N GLN A 316 8.37 23.92 23.04
CA GLN A 316 9.16 24.79 23.93
C GLN A 316 10.19 24.01 24.74
N ALA A 317 9.84 22.79 25.18
CA ALA A 317 10.71 21.94 25.98
C ALA A 317 11.81 21.23 25.15
N TYR A 318 11.53 20.92 23.90
CA TYR A 318 12.39 20.16 22.98
C TYR A 318 12.53 20.86 21.61
N PRO A 319 13.12 22.07 21.55
CA PRO A 319 13.21 22.86 20.33
C PRO A 319 13.96 22.14 19.20
N ASP A 320 14.96 21.30 19.53
CA ASP A 320 15.71 20.53 18.53
C ASP A 320 14.87 19.47 17.79
N LEU A 321 13.75 19.04 18.36
CA LEU A 321 12.81 18.08 17.76
C LEU A 321 11.52 18.75 17.25
N ALA A 322 11.33 20.01 17.60
CA ALA A 322 10.09 20.73 17.32
C ALA A 322 9.74 20.79 15.83
N ASP A 323 10.74 21.05 15.00
CA ASP A 323 10.56 21.17 13.54
C ASP A 323 10.24 19.81 12.90
N GLU A 324 10.93 18.73 13.32
CA GLU A 324 10.63 17.37 12.83
C GLU A 324 9.21 16.96 13.19
N VAL A 325 8.81 17.18 14.46
CA VAL A 325 7.46 16.85 14.93
C VAL A 325 6.38 17.69 14.22
N ALA A 326 6.64 18.99 14.01
CA ALA A 326 5.73 19.87 13.30
C ALA A 326 5.53 19.43 11.84
N ALA A 327 6.59 19.05 11.14
CA ALA A 327 6.53 18.53 9.79
C ALA A 327 5.70 17.23 9.73
N ILE A 328 5.97 16.27 10.63
CA ILE A 328 5.23 15.01 10.73
C ILE A 328 3.73 15.26 10.94
N ILE A 329 3.37 16.13 11.89
CA ILE A 329 1.98 16.47 12.20
C ILE A 329 1.29 17.14 10.99
N ALA A 330 2.04 17.91 10.21
CA ALA A 330 1.57 18.54 8.97
C ALA A 330 1.49 17.58 7.77
N GLY A 331 1.86 16.30 7.95
CA GLY A 331 1.92 15.32 6.86
C GLY A 331 3.08 15.54 5.88
N GLN A 332 4.15 16.19 6.35
CA GLN A 332 5.34 16.48 5.57
C GLN A 332 6.54 15.65 6.05
N ASP A 333 7.53 15.48 5.19
CA ASP A 333 8.80 14.89 5.60
C ASP A 333 9.55 15.84 6.56
N PRO A 334 10.15 15.32 7.63
CA PRO A 334 10.94 16.13 8.56
C PRO A 334 12.15 16.81 7.92
N VAL A 335 12.74 16.14 6.92
CA VAL A 335 13.88 16.62 6.14
C VAL A 335 13.64 16.31 4.68
N GLU A 336 13.94 17.24 3.80
CA GLU A 336 13.83 17.06 2.36
C GLU A 336 15.15 16.55 1.77
N ILE A 337 15.11 15.41 1.09
CA ILE A 337 16.28 14.86 0.40
C ILE A 337 16.61 15.67 -0.86
N GLN A 338 17.92 15.87 -1.10
CA GLN A 338 18.44 16.60 -2.25
C GLN A 338 19.30 15.70 -3.16
N PRO A 339 19.49 16.02 -4.45
CA PRO A 339 20.38 15.28 -5.33
C PRO A 339 21.81 15.15 -4.80
N GLU A 340 22.29 16.17 -4.10
CA GLU A 340 23.66 16.25 -3.53
C GLU A 340 23.88 15.30 -2.34
N ASP A 341 22.81 14.76 -1.78
CA ASP A 341 22.90 13.76 -0.70
C ASP A 341 23.38 12.40 -1.20
N PHE A 342 23.27 12.16 -2.52
CA PHE A 342 23.72 10.92 -3.15
C PHE A 342 25.20 11.00 -3.56
N PRO A 343 25.95 9.86 -3.51
CA PRO A 343 27.36 9.85 -3.90
C PRO A 343 27.54 10.12 -5.39
N VAL A 344 28.55 10.88 -5.75
CA VAL A 344 28.91 11.13 -7.16
C VAL A 344 29.42 9.84 -7.79
N VAL A 345 28.93 9.53 -8.99
CA VAL A 345 29.32 8.33 -9.75
C VAL A 345 29.96 8.72 -11.09
N GLU A 346 31.21 8.29 -11.30
CA GLU A 346 31.98 8.60 -12.48
C GLU A 346 31.63 7.67 -13.66
N THR A 347 31.77 8.19 -14.86
CA THR A 347 31.67 7.39 -16.10
C THR A 347 32.68 6.26 -16.09
N GLY A 348 32.28 5.06 -16.49
CA GLY A 348 33.09 3.87 -16.48
C GLY A 348 33.11 3.09 -15.14
N PHE A 349 32.50 3.64 -14.07
CA PHE A 349 32.26 2.86 -12.87
C PHE A 349 31.34 1.69 -13.17
N SER A 350 31.59 0.53 -12.58
CA SER A 350 30.84 -0.70 -12.87
C SER A 350 30.40 -1.40 -11.59
N GLN A 351 29.08 -1.50 -11.42
CA GLN A 351 28.46 -2.11 -10.25
C GLN A 351 27.06 -2.62 -10.61
N ALA A 352 26.58 -3.69 -9.93
CA ALA A 352 25.18 -4.12 -10.04
C ALA A 352 24.23 -3.03 -9.50
N THR A 353 23.11 -2.78 -10.18
CA THR A 353 22.21 -1.72 -9.75
C THR A 353 21.56 -2.00 -8.38
N ARG A 354 21.43 -3.26 -7.94
CA ARG A 354 21.05 -3.58 -6.55
C ARG A 354 22.08 -3.05 -5.52
N ASN A 355 23.38 -3.09 -5.84
CA ASN A 355 24.43 -2.57 -4.97
C ASN A 355 24.42 -1.03 -4.97
N SER A 356 24.24 -0.42 -6.15
CA SER A 356 24.07 1.03 -6.28
C SER A 356 22.81 1.53 -5.54
N SER A 357 21.75 0.71 -5.53
CA SER A 357 20.55 0.93 -4.72
C SER A 357 20.86 0.91 -3.23
N GLN A 358 21.71 -0.03 -2.75
CA GLN A 358 22.13 -0.01 -1.35
C GLN A 358 22.91 1.25 -0.98
N ASP A 359 23.77 1.73 -1.87
CA ASP A 359 24.52 2.96 -1.64
C ASP A 359 23.58 4.17 -1.56
N ALA A 360 22.59 4.25 -2.47
CA ALA A 360 21.57 5.29 -2.46
C ALA A 360 20.65 5.21 -1.21
N LEU A 361 20.20 4.00 -0.86
CA LEU A 361 19.40 3.74 0.34
C LEU A 361 20.14 4.20 1.61
N ASN A 362 21.44 3.88 1.72
CA ASN A 362 22.24 4.28 2.87
C ASN A 362 22.53 5.78 2.89
N ALA A 363 22.66 6.44 1.74
CA ALA A 363 22.73 7.88 1.63
C ALA A 363 21.43 8.55 2.13
N ALA A 364 20.28 8.07 1.66
CA ALA A 364 18.97 8.52 2.13
C ALA A 364 18.77 8.32 3.63
N ALA A 365 19.19 7.17 4.18
CA ALA A 365 19.06 6.85 5.60
C ALA A 365 19.86 7.78 6.51
N LYS A 366 20.93 8.42 6.03
CA LYS A 366 21.69 9.43 6.78
C LYS A 366 20.95 10.76 6.90
N VAL A 367 20.14 11.09 5.91
CA VAL A 367 19.40 12.35 5.81
C VAL A 367 18.02 12.24 6.45
N LEU A 368 17.29 11.15 6.15
CA LEU A 368 15.90 10.97 6.53
C LEU A 368 15.77 10.21 7.86
N PRO A 369 15.40 10.90 8.98
CA PRO A 369 15.37 10.28 10.30
C PRO A 369 14.23 9.27 10.50
N THR A 370 13.21 9.29 9.63
CA THR A 370 12.03 8.40 9.66
C THR A 370 11.96 7.47 8.45
N PHE A 371 13.08 7.23 7.79
CA PHE A 371 13.22 6.30 6.68
C PHE A 371 13.57 4.90 7.20
N LEU A 372 12.69 3.92 6.99
CA LEU A 372 12.86 2.55 7.46
C LEU A 372 12.19 1.54 6.53
N GLY A 373 12.63 0.30 6.60
CA GLY A 373 12.10 -0.78 5.77
C GLY A 373 12.93 -2.05 5.88
N GLY A 374 12.82 -2.93 4.88
CA GLY A 374 13.54 -4.19 4.88
C GLY A 374 13.15 -5.09 3.73
N SER A 375 13.36 -6.39 3.86
CA SER A 375 13.03 -7.38 2.83
C SER A 375 12.27 -8.58 3.39
N ALA A 376 11.64 -9.31 2.47
CA ALA A 376 11.02 -10.60 2.74
C ALA A 376 12.09 -11.71 2.78
N ASP A 377 12.90 -11.72 3.86
CA ASP A 377 14.02 -12.65 4.11
C ASP A 377 15.16 -12.63 3.07
N LEU A 378 15.28 -11.56 2.30
CA LEU A 378 16.25 -11.43 1.20
C LEU A 378 17.14 -10.18 1.33
N ALA A 379 17.25 -9.57 2.51
CA ALA A 379 17.94 -8.29 2.68
C ALA A 379 19.39 -8.28 2.19
N HIS A 380 20.13 -9.37 2.39
CA HIS A 380 21.50 -9.51 1.90
C HIS A 380 21.58 -9.65 0.37
N SER A 381 20.62 -10.33 -0.24
CA SER A 381 20.57 -10.52 -1.70
C SER A 381 20.01 -9.32 -2.42
N ASN A 382 19.00 -8.66 -1.83
CA ASN A 382 18.39 -7.44 -2.36
C ASN A 382 19.23 -6.19 -2.09
N MET A 383 20.25 -6.28 -1.22
CA MET A 383 21.05 -5.13 -0.78
C MET A 383 20.21 -4.02 -0.16
N THR A 384 19.28 -4.39 0.74
CA THR A 384 18.31 -3.46 1.34
C THR A 384 18.58 -3.15 2.81
N TYR A 385 19.80 -3.35 3.27
CA TYR A 385 20.18 -3.15 4.65
C TYR A 385 20.73 -1.74 4.89
N ILE A 386 20.20 -1.03 5.89
CA ILE A 386 20.81 0.20 6.43
C ILE A 386 22.00 -0.23 7.30
N LYS A 387 23.22 -0.04 6.78
CA LYS A 387 24.46 -0.64 7.32
C LYS A 387 24.80 -0.21 8.74
N GLU A 388 24.50 1.02 9.10
CA GLU A 388 24.84 1.62 10.41
C GLU A 388 23.70 1.51 11.41
N ASP A 389 22.66 0.70 11.09
CA ASP A 389 21.47 0.56 11.92
C ASP A 389 21.24 -0.93 12.26
N GLY A 390 20.52 -1.18 13.35
CA GLY A 390 20.20 -2.53 13.80
C GLY A 390 18.87 -3.06 13.28
N LEU A 391 18.56 -4.30 13.70
CA LEU A 391 17.23 -4.89 13.48
C LEU A 391 16.21 -4.28 14.44
N GLN A 392 15.04 -3.97 13.91
CA GLN A 392 13.93 -3.48 14.71
C GLN A 392 13.20 -4.65 15.39
N ASP A 393 13.05 -4.54 16.71
CA ASP A 393 12.27 -5.45 17.54
C ASP A 393 11.65 -4.69 18.73
N ASP A 394 11.01 -5.40 19.65
CA ASP A 394 10.38 -4.80 20.83
C ASP A 394 11.40 -4.10 21.76
N ALA A 395 12.62 -4.60 21.85
CA ALA A 395 13.69 -3.99 22.67
C ALA A 395 14.42 -2.84 21.94
N HIS A 396 14.42 -2.85 20.61
CA HIS A 396 15.17 -1.92 19.75
C HIS A 396 14.22 -1.21 18.77
N ARG A 397 13.24 -0.50 19.32
CA ARG A 397 12.13 0.13 18.56
C ARG A 397 12.57 1.24 17.62
N LEU A 398 13.76 1.83 17.84
CA LEU A 398 14.32 2.90 17.02
C LEU A 398 15.14 2.39 15.83
N ASN A 399 15.48 1.11 15.80
CA ASN A 399 16.19 0.52 14.69
C ASN A 399 15.29 0.54 13.43
N ARG A 400 15.92 0.66 12.26
CA ARG A 400 15.22 0.93 10.99
C ARG A 400 15.23 -0.22 9.99
N ASN A 401 15.97 -1.31 10.29
CA ASN A 401 15.91 -2.53 9.47
C ASN A 401 14.80 -3.44 9.97
N ILE A 402 13.80 -3.69 9.16
CA ILE A 402 12.67 -4.57 9.47
C ILE A 402 12.90 -5.93 8.80
N GLN A 403 12.84 -7.00 9.58
CA GLN A 403 12.79 -8.36 9.04
C GLN A 403 11.34 -8.83 8.91
N PHE A 404 10.81 -8.77 7.69
CA PHE A 404 9.45 -9.24 7.41
C PHE A 404 9.34 -10.78 7.39
N GLY A 405 10.48 -11.50 7.20
CA GLY A 405 10.51 -12.93 6.92
C GLY A 405 9.94 -13.22 5.53
N VAL A 406 9.73 -14.49 5.19
CA VAL A 406 9.16 -14.90 3.90
C VAL A 406 7.65 -14.61 3.92
N ARG A 407 7.31 -13.31 3.77
CA ARG A 407 5.96 -12.74 3.86
C ARG A 407 5.82 -11.54 2.93
N GLU A 408 5.97 -11.75 1.64
CA GLU A 408 5.97 -10.67 0.64
C GLU A 408 4.66 -9.88 0.66
N PHE A 409 3.52 -10.57 0.75
CA PHE A 409 2.23 -9.91 0.73
C PHE A 409 2.02 -9.06 1.98
N ALA A 410 2.27 -9.61 3.18
CA ALA A 410 2.17 -8.82 4.41
C ALA A 410 3.21 -7.70 4.45
N MET A 411 4.42 -7.89 3.95
CA MET A 411 5.40 -6.81 3.81
C MET A 411 4.78 -5.63 3.06
N GLY A 412 4.21 -5.87 1.89
CA GLY A 412 3.60 -4.81 1.09
C GLY A 412 2.42 -4.13 1.78
N THR A 413 1.53 -4.90 2.42
CA THR A 413 0.37 -4.33 3.12
C THR A 413 0.74 -3.62 4.42
N ILE A 414 1.73 -4.10 5.16
CA ILE A 414 2.29 -3.41 6.35
C ILE A 414 2.91 -2.07 5.93
N LEU A 415 3.70 -2.05 4.85
CA LEU A 415 4.25 -0.81 4.30
C LEU A 415 3.16 0.18 3.87
N ASN A 416 2.07 -0.32 3.27
CA ASN A 416 0.90 0.50 2.97
C ASN A 416 0.30 1.12 4.25
N GLY A 417 0.15 0.33 5.31
CA GLY A 417 -0.34 0.81 6.59
C GLY A 417 0.59 1.86 7.23
N MET A 418 1.90 1.65 7.16
CA MET A 418 2.89 2.62 7.64
C MET A 418 2.83 3.94 6.85
N ALA A 419 2.68 3.87 5.52
CA ALA A 419 2.53 5.04 4.66
C ALA A 419 1.20 5.79 4.91
N LEU A 420 0.09 5.06 5.09
CA LEU A 420 -1.22 5.62 5.46
C LEU A 420 -1.20 6.33 6.81
N HIS A 421 -0.46 5.79 7.78
CA HIS A 421 -0.28 6.43 9.07
C HIS A 421 0.37 7.81 8.92
N GLY A 422 1.34 7.95 8.04
CA GLY A 422 2.13 9.16 7.83
C GLY A 422 3.33 9.28 8.77
N GLY A 423 4.19 10.27 8.47
CA GLY A 423 5.41 10.56 9.24
C GLY A 423 6.59 9.64 8.96
N LEU A 424 6.45 8.68 8.05
CA LEU A 424 7.47 7.71 7.68
C LEU A 424 7.69 7.68 6.17
N ARG A 425 8.93 7.46 5.76
CA ARG A 425 9.29 7.00 4.42
C ARG A 425 9.66 5.52 4.49
N VAL A 426 9.03 4.70 3.67
CA VAL A 426 9.11 3.24 3.80
C VAL A 426 9.51 2.56 2.50
N TYR A 427 10.26 1.46 2.65
CA TYR A 427 10.65 0.61 1.53
C TYR A 427 10.54 -0.87 1.88
N GLY A 428 10.32 -1.70 0.85
CA GLY A 428 10.31 -3.15 1.00
C GLY A 428 10.91 -3.86 -0.20
N GLY A 429 11.70 -4.90 0.04
CA GLY A 429 12.45 -5.61 -0.98
C GLY A 429 12.13 -7.09 -1.09
N THR A 430 12.15 -7.60 -2.32
CA THR A 430 12.14 -9.02 -2.65
C THR A 430 12.76 -9.23 -4.03
N PHE A 431 12.93 -10.49 -4.48
CA PHE A 431 13.27 -10.74 -5.87
C PHE A 431 12.13 -10.36 -6.79
N PHE A 432 12.47 -9.90 -7.99
CA PHE A 432 11.47 -9.34 -8.90
C PHE A 432 10.40 -10.37 -9.31
N VAL A 433 10.76 -11.63 -9.51
CA VAL A 433 9.80 -12.69 -9.78
C VAL A 433 8.75 -12.83 -8.66
N PHE A 434 9.14 -12.59 -7.41
CA PHE A 434 8.24 -12.65 -6.25
C PHE A 434 7.39 -11.38 -6.08
N SER A 435 7.50 -10.42 -7.01
CA SER A 435 6.48 -9.36 -7.10
C SER A 435 5.07 -9.93 -7.31
N ASP A 436 4.94 -11.15 -7.85
CA ASP A 436 3.65 -11.84 -7.95
C ASP A 436 2.97 -12.04 -6.60
N TYR A 437 3.74 -12.33 -5.53
CA TYR A 437 3.19 -12.47 -4.17
C TYR A 437 2.76 -11.13 -3.56
N VAL A 438 3.47 -10.04 -3.83
CA VAL A 438 3.19 -8.72 -3.28
C VAL A 438 2.28 -7.87 -4.15
N LYS A 439 1.97 -8.29 -5.37
CA LYS A 439 1.29 -7.50 -6.41
C LYS A 439 -0.04 -6.90 -5.98
N ALA A 440 -0.83 -7.62 -5.19
CA ALA A 440 -2.10 -7.10 -4.68
C ALA A 440 -1.88 -5.88 -3.75
N ALA A 441 -0.85 -5.90 -2.91
CA ALA A 441 -0.48 -4.77 -2.06
C ALA A 441 0.07 -3.59 -2.88
N VAL A 442 0.91 -3.85 -3.89
CA VAL A 442 1.42 -2.82 -4.82
C VAL A 442 0.27 -2.11 -5.54
N ARG A 443 -0.71 -2.89 -6.04
CA ARG A 443 -1.91 -2.33 -6.66
C ARG A 443 -2.71 -1.45 -5.69
N LEU A 444 -2.82 -1.88 -4.43
CA LEU A 444 -3.55 -1.11 -3.42
C LEU A 444 -2.78 0.15 -3.01
N SER A 445 -1.43 0.12 -2.98
CA SER A 445 -0.62 1.34 -2.83
C SER A 445 -0.92 2.36 -3.91
N ALA A 446 -0.95 1.91 -5.16
CA ALA A 446 -1.21 2.78 -6.32
C ALA A 446 -2.64 3.35 -6.28
N LEU A 447 -3.62 2.54 -5.91
CA LEU A 447 -5.02 2.96 -5.78
C LEU A 447 -5.21 4.03 -4.70
N GLN A 448 -4.50 3.88 -3.57
CA GLN A 448 -4.58 4.81 -2.44
C GLN A 448 -3.64 6.02 -2.56
N GLY A 449 -2.78 6.05 -3.58
CA GLY A 449 -1.81 7.12 -3.75
C GLY A 449 -0.75 7.15 -2.66
N LEU A 450 -0.11 6.01 -2.34
CA LEU A 450 0.86 5.90 -1.25
C LEU A 450 2.30 5.90 -1.78
N PRO A 451 3.21 6.70 -1.20
CA PRO A 451 4.59 6.80 -1.65
C PRO A 451 5.48 5.67 -1.09
N VAL A 452 5.09 4.42 -1.31
CA VAL A 452 5.86 3.24 -0.92
C VAL A 452 6.92 2.93 -1.98
N THR A 453 8.17 2.66 -1.56
CA THR A 453 9.23 2.23 -2.46
C THR A 453 9.39 0.71 -2.39
N TYR A 454 9.17 0.04 -3.52
CA TYR A 454 9.39 -1.39 -3.70
C TYR A 454 10.72 -1.63 -4.38
N VAL A 455 11.60 -2.42 -3.77
CA VAL A 455 12.94 -2.74 -4.29
C VAL A 455 12.92 -4.16 -4.81
N PHE A 456 12.78 -4.31 -6.13
CA PHE A 456 12.73 -5.58 -6.82
C PHE A 456 14.07 -5.87 -7.51
N THR A 457 14.81 -6.85 -7.01
CA THR A 457 16.12 -7.22 -7.58
C THR A 457 16.05 -8.52 -8.38
N HIS A 458 17.12 -8.86 -9.09
CA HIS A 458 17.15 -10.03 -9.96
C HIS A 458 16.15 -9.89 -11.10
N ASP A 459 16.36 -8.86 -11.91
CA ASP A 459 15.39 -8.22 -12.79
C ASP A 459 15.06 -8.97 -14.09
N SER A 460 15.85 -10.00 -14.47
CA SER A 460 15.77 -10.59 -15.81
C SER A 460 16.35 -12.02 -15.86
N ILE A 461 16.39 -12.62 -17.04
CA ILE A 461 17.06 -13.91 -17.29
C ILE A 461 18.57 -13.89 -16.97
N ALA A 462 19.17 -12.71 -16.78
CA ALA A 462 20.56 -12.57 -16.33
C ALA A 462 20.76 -12.96 -14.85
N VAL A 463 19.73 -13.41 -14.15
CA VAL A 463 19.81 -14.16 -12.89
C VAL A 463 20.62 -15.45 -13.12
N GLY A 464 20.39 -16.13 -14.22
CA GLY A 464 21.24 -17.21 -14.70
C GLY A 464 20.95 -18.57 -14.06
N GLU A 465 21.82 -19.05 -13.19
CA GLU A 465 21.80 -20.41 -12.67
C GLU A 465 20.56 -20.79 -11.89
N ASP A 466 19.89 -19.83 -11.24
CA ASP A 466 18.64 -20.05 -10.49
C ASP A 466 17.48 -20.48 -11.41
N GLY A 467 17.53 -20.11 -12.70
CA GLY A 467 16.65 -20.59 -13.74
C GLY A 467 15.24 -20.01 -13.71
N PRO A 468 14.29 -20.62 -14.45
CA PRO A 468 13.00 -20.03 -14.80
C PRO A 468 12.09 -19.73 -13.61
N THR A 469 12.28 -20.37 -12.46
CA THR A 469 11.50 -20.05 -11.23
C THR A 469 11.88 -18.71 -10.60
N HIS A 470 13.04 -18.15 -10.98
CA HIS A 470 13.60 -16.90 -10.46
C HIS A 470 13.83 -15.85 -11.54
N GLU A 471 13.57 -16.18 -12.80
CA GLU A 471 13.76 -15.33 -13.97
C GLU A 471 12.42 -14.67 -14.37
N PRO A 472 12.21 -13.37 -14.08
CA PRO A 472 10.98 -12.68 -14.45
C PRO A 472 10.92 -12.45 -15.96
N ILE A 473 9.76 -12.63 -16.57
CA ILE A 473 9.48 -12.40 -17.99
C ILE A 473 8.38 -11.35 -18.17
N GLU A 474 7.15 -11.64 -17.72
CA GLU A 474 5.96 -10.79 -17.89
C GLU A 474 5.82 -9.71 -16.83
N HIS A 475 6.62 -9.72 -15.79
CA HIS A 475 6.47 -8.92 -14.58
C HIS A 475 6.56 -7.41 -14.86
N LEU A 476 7.51 -6.97 -15.72
CA LEU A 476 7.60 -5.56 -16.13
C LEU A 476 6.32 -5.08 -16.81
N ALA A 477 5.83 -5.85 -17.78
CA ALA A 477 4.59 -5.51 -18.48
C ALA A 477 3.39 -5.49 -17.50
N GLY A 478 3.35 -6.45 -16.58
CA GLY A 478 2.31 -6.54 -15.56
C GLY A 478 2.32 -5.37 -14.57
N LEU A 479 3.48 -4.88 -14.14
CA LEU A 479 3.58 -3.71 -13.26
C LEU A 479 3.28 -2.41 -14.01
N ARG A 480 3.82 -2.22 -15.23
CA ARG A 480 3.54 -1.06 -16.08
C ARG A 480 2.05 -0.90 -16.43
N ALA A 481 1.27 -1.98 -16.33
CA ALA A 481 -0.19 -1.94 -16.53
C ALA A 481 -0.98 -1.43 -15.30
N ILE A 482 -0.35 -1.28 -14.13
CA ILE A 482 -1.01 -0.78 -12.93
C ILE A 482 -1.07 0.76 -12.99
N PRO A 483 -2.26 1.39 -12.99
CA PRO A 483 -2.36 2.84 -12.95
C PRO A 483 -1.71 3.45 -11.71
N ASN A 484 -1.12 4.63 -11.83
CA ASN A 484 -0.48 5.35 -10.73
C ASN A 484 0.65 4.56 -10.03
N LEU A 485 1.40 3.76 -10.78
CA LEU A 485 2.62 3.11 -10.31
C LEU A 485 3.80 3.55 -11.18
N ASN A 486 4.83 4.11 -10.59
CA ASN A 486 6.09 4.38 -11.29
C ASN A 486 6.94 3.11 -11.30
N VAL A 487 7.24 2.59 -12.49
CA VAL A 487 8.18 1.47 -12.67
C VAL A 487 9.48 2.01 -13.21
N LEU A 488 10.57 1.95 -12.43
CA LEU A 488 11.89 2.45 -12.78
C LEU A 488 12.88 1.29 -12.88
N ARG A 489 13.42 1.06 -14.09
CA ARG A 489 14.45 0.07 -14.38
C ARG A 489 15.72 0.78 -14.85
N PRO A 490 16.61 1.17 -13.90
CA PRO A 490 17.78 2.00 -14.19
C PRO A 490 18.89 1.24 -14.92
N ALA A 491 19.57 1.94 -15.83
CA ALA A 491 20.64 1.40 -16.68
C ALA A 491 21.98 1.24 -15.97
N ASP A 492 22.22 1.99 -14.89
CA ASP A 492 23.50 2.01 -14.18
C ASP A 492 23.36 2.66 -12.78
N ALA A 493 24.49 2.87 -12.11
CA ALA A 493 24.52 3.46 -10.78
C ALA A 493 23.97 4.88 -10.74
N ARG A 494 24.20 5.69 -11.78
CA ARG A 494 23.72 7.09 -11.85
C ARG A 494 22.20 7.16 -11.98
N GLU A 495 21.63 6.37 -12.90
CA GLU A 495 20.18 6.26 -13.02
C GLU A 495 19.53 5.65 -11.76
N THR A 496 20.22 4.72 -11.07
CA THR A 496 19.72 4.10 -9.82
C THR A 496 19.56 5.13 -8.70
N GLN A 497 20.53 6.03 -8.54
CA GLN A 497 20.44 7.11 -7.55
C GLN A 497 19.30 8.07 -7.88
N ALA A 498 19.16 8.45 -9.14
CA ALA A 498 18.05 9.27 -9.60
C ALA A 498 16.69 8.61 -9.37
N ALA A 499 16.58 7.30 -9.60
CA ALA A 499 15.37 6.53 -9.33
C ALA A 499 14.99 6.53 -7.84
N TRP A 500 15.96 6.40 -6.93
CA TRP A 500 15.75 6.56 -5.50
C TRP A 500 15.33 7.98 -5.13
N TYR A 501 15.97 8.99 -5.69
CA TYR A 501 15.60 10.39 -5.48
C TYR A 501 14.13 10.63 -5.87
N LEU A 502 13.72 10.18 -7.05
CA LEU A 502 12.34 10.31 -7.52
C LEU A 502 11.34 9.56 -6.63
N ALA A 503 11.69 8.35 -6.18
CA ALA A 503 10.86 7.57 -5.26
C ALA A 503 10.64 8.30 -3.92
N LEU A 504 11.71 8.88 -3.35
CA LEU A 504 11.66 9.59 -2.06
C LEU A 504 10.98 10.96 -2.17
N LYS A 505 11.01 11.61 -3.33
CA LYS A 505 10.28 12.87 -3.60
C LYS A 505 8.80 12.64 -3.86
N SER A 506 8.38 11.42 -4.18
CA SER A 506 6.97 11.12 -4.42
C SER A 506 6.15 11.29 -3.16
N GLN A 507 4.96 11.90 -3.29
CA GLN A 507 4.02 12.09 -2.18
C GLN A 507 2.74 11.24 -2.34
N SER A 508 2.45 10.78 -3.56
CA SER A 508 1.17 10.16 -3.89
C SER A 508 1.26 9.02 -4.91
N THR A 509 2.48 8.58 -5.24
CA THR A 509 2.68 7.51 -6.24
C THR A 509 3.72 6.53 -5.72
N PRO A 510 3.40 5.23 -5.59
CA PRO A 510 4.39 4.23 -5.26
C PRO A 510 5.40 4.05 -6.40
N THR A 511 6.60 3.62 -6.06
CA THR A 511 7.67 3.39 -7.01
C THR A 511 8.20 1.97 -6.89
N ALA A 512 8.24 1.24 -8.01
CA ALA A 512 8.90 -0.05 -8.15
C ALA A 512 10.28 0.15 -8.80
N LEU A 513 11.35 -0.09 -8.06
CA LEU A 513 12.72 -0.09 -8.54
C LEU A 513 13.08 -1.52 -8.98
N VAL A 514 13.39 -1.71 -10.27
CA VAL A 514 13.70 -3.03 -10.86
C VAL A 514 15.17 -3.09 -11.18
N LEU A 515 15.92 -3.92 -10.42
CA LEU A 515 17.37 -3.83 -10.28
C LEU A 515 18.10 -5.13 -10.64
N THR A 516 19.28 -5.00 -11.23
CA THR A 516 20.09 -6.12 -11.70
C THR A 516 20.87 -6.84 -10.59
N ARG A 517 21.16 -8.11 -10.81
CA ARG A 517 22.17 -8.90 -10.09
C ARG A 517 23.57 -8.70 -10.67
N GLN A 518 23.68 -8.58 -12.00
CA GLN A 518 24.93 -8.38 -12.74
C GLN A 518 25.38 -6.92 -12.70
N ASN A 519 26.70 -6.72 -12.86
CA ASN A 519 27.29 -5.38 -12.90
C ASN A 519 26.96 -4.68 -14.22
N LEU A 520 26.70 -3.39 -14.15
CA LEU A 520 26.48 -2.50 -15.28
C LEU A 520 27.47 -1.34 -15.20
N THR A 521 27.97 -0.93 -16.37
CA THR A 521 28.94 0.17 -16.48
C THR A 521 28.19 1.49 -16.70
N VAL A 522 28.58 2.52 -15.97
CA VAL A 522 28.03 3.88 -16.14
C VAL A 522 28.45 4.43 -17.49
N GLU A 523 27.47 4.62 -18.38
CA GLU A 523 27.66 5.19 -19.71
C GLU A 523 27.91 6.71 -19.66
N ALA A 524 28.64 7.22 -20.63
CA ALA A 524 28.95 8.66 -20.69
C ALA A 524 27.70 9.55 -20.86
N GLY A 525 26.65 8.99 -21.45
CA GLY A 525 25.41 9.71 -21.75
C GLY A 525 24.34 9.59 -20.68
N THR A 526 24.50 8.72 -19.65
CA THR A 526 23.54 8.65 -18.57
C THR A 526 23.61 9.91 -17.68
N ASP A 527 22.47 10.34 -17.20
CA ASP A 527 22.30 11.65 -16.57
C ASP A 527 21.24 11.56 -15.45
N PHE A 528 21.62 11.98 -14.23
CA PHE A 528 20.75 11.92 -13.06
C PHE A 528 19.46 12.71 -13.26
N ASP A 529 19.56 13.96 -13.75
CA ASP A 529 18.41 14.85 -13.86
C ASP A 529 17.43 14.43 -14.95
N LYS A 530 17.95 13.79 -16.01
CA LYS A 530 17.12 13.36 -17.15
C LYS A 530 16.26 12.13 -16.86
N VAL A 531 16.59 11.34 -15.83
CA VAL A 531 15.74 10.20 -15.41
C VAL A 531 14.32 10.65 -15.07
N ALA A 532 14.17 11.86 -14.53
CA ALA A 532 12.87 12.46 -14.23
C ALA A 532 11.98 12.69 -15.47
N LYS A 533 12.52 12.54 -16.69
CA LYS A 533 11.77 12.59 -17.94
C LYS A 533 11.27 11.22 -18.40
N GLY A 534 11.71 10.12 -17.78
CA GLY A 534 11.31 8.76 -18.08
C GLY A 534 11.97 8.14 -19.31
N ALA A 535 12.39 8.94 -20.28
CA ALA A 535 13.22 8.54 -21.42
C ALA A 535 14.06 9.71 -21.89
N TYR A 536 15.29 9.43 -22.33
CA TYR A 536 16.20 10.47 -22.85
C TYR A 536 17.33 9.86 -23.68
N VAL A 537 17.97 10.69 -24.51
CA VAL A 537 19.04 10.29 -25.41
C VAL A 537 20.34 10.07 -24.61
N VAL A 538 20.94 8.89 -24.72
CA VAL A 538 22.23 8.54 -24.08
C VAL A 538 23.38 8.42 -25.08
N TYR A 539 23.07 8.21 -26.37
CA TYR A 539 24.05 8.17 -27.45
C TYR A 539 23.42 8.60 -28.77
N GLU A 540 24.16 9.33 -29.59
CA GLU A 540 23.75 9.70 -30.95
C GLU A 540 24.98 9.89 -31.84
N THR A 541 24.91 9.38 -33.07
CA THR A 541 25.98 9.54 -34.05
C THR A 541 26.14 10.99 -34.49
N THR A 542 27.38 11.41 -34.80
CA THR A 542 27.72 12.81 -35.07
C THR A 542 26.97 13.41 -36.28
N ASP A 543 26.65 12.56 -37.29
CA ASP A 543 25.98 12.98 -38.53
C ASP A 543 24.42 12.86 -38.47
N GLY A 544 23.85 12.85 -37.27
CA GLY A 544 22.42 12.66 -37.04
C GLY A 544 22.01 11.20 -36.97
N PHE A 545 20.71 10.90 -37.05
CA PHE A 545 20.17 9.56 -36.93
C PHE A 545 18.97 9.31 -37.84
N ASP A 546 18.81 8.10 -38.29
CA ASP A 546 17.65 7.58 -39.01
C ASP A 546 17.09 6.28 -38.35
N THR A 547 17.77 5.80 -37.34
CA THR A 547 17.41 4.62 -36.57
C THR A 547 17.49 4.90 -35.08
N ILE A 548 16.51 4.41 -34.30
CA ILE A 548 16.46 4.58 -32.85
C ILE A 548 16.51 3.20 -32.17
N LEU A 549 17.43 3.03 -31.24
CA LEU A 549 17.46 1.92 -30.30
C LEU A 549 16.88 2.40 -28.96
N LEU A 550 15.86 1.68 -28.44
CA LEU A 550 15.27 1.95 -27.14
C LEU A 550 15.63 0.80 -26.19
N ALA A 551 16.07 1.13 -25.00
CA ALA A 551 16.36 0.11 -23.99
C ALA A 551 16.07 0.62 -22.59
N SER A 552 15.82 -0.31 -21.66
CA SER A 552 15.77 -0.04 -20.23
C SER A 552 16.77 -0.91 -19.48
N GLY A 553 17.19 -0.51 -18.28
CA GLY A 553 18.04 -1.33 -17.44
C GLY A 553 19.33 -1.78 -18.13
N SER A 554 19.69 -3.04 -17.92
CA SER A 554 20.95 -3.61 -18.44
C SER A 554 21.09 -3.56 -19.96
N GLU A 555 20.01 -3.50 -20.70
CA GLU A 555 20.05 -3.50 -22.16
C GLU A 555 20.48 -2.16 -22.75
N VAL A 556 20.55 -1.08 -21.96
CA VAL A 556 21.11 0.21 -22.39
C VAL A 556 22.60 0.07 -22.74
N ASN A 557 23.39 -0.61 -21.90
CA ASN A 557 24.81 -0.89 -22.23
C ASN A 557 24.92 -1.71 -23.53
N LEU A 558 24.06 -2.70 -23.75
CA LEU A 558 24.01 -3.50 -24.98
C LEU A 558 23.65 -2.64 -26.20
N ALA A 559 22.66 -1.77 -26.06
CA ALA A 559 22.23 -0.86 -27.14
C ALA A 559 23.32 0.14 -27.52
N VAL A 560 24.04 0.71 -26.55
CA VAL A 560 25.17 1.63 -26.80
C VAL A 560 26.33 0.90 -27.49
N ALA A 561 26.65 -0.32 -27.06
CA ALA A 561 27.67 -1.12 -27.71
C ALA A 561 27.31 -1.46 -29.18
N ALA A 562 26.07 -1.86 -29.42
CA ALA A 562 25.57 -2.13 -30.77
C ALA A 562 25.54 -0.86 -31.64
N ALA A 563 25.17 0.30 -31.08
CA ALA A 563 25.19 1.57 -31.81
C ALA A 563 26.59 1.97 -32.26
N LYS A 564 27.61 1.81 -31.41
CA LYS A 564 29.01 2.07 -31.76
C LYS A 564 29.51 1.14 -32.89
N GLU A 565 29.09 -0.13 -32.88
CA GLU A 565 29.42 -1.07 -33.96
C GLU A 565 28.71 -0.70 -35.27
N LEU A 566 27.44 -0.32 -35.21
CA LEU A 566 26.65 0.16 -36.36
C LEU A 566 27.22 1.45 -36.95
N GLU A 567 27.64 2.39 -36.10
CA GLU A 567 28.27 3.67 -36.53
C GLU A 567 29.60 3.38 -37.30
N ALA A 568 30.42 2.45 -36.79
CA ALA A 568 31.63 2.02 -37.49
C ALA A 568 31.37 1.41 -38.87
N GLN A 569 30.13 0.98 -39.13
CA GLN A 569 29.65 0.46 -40.41
C GLN A 569 28.89 1.50 -41.23
N GLY A 570 28.83 2.78 -40.79
CA GLY A 570 28.21 3.89 -41.49
C GLY A 570 26.74 4.12 -41.24
N GLU A 571 26.13 3.36 -40.31
CA GLU A 571 24.73 3.59 -39.87
C GLU A 571 24.61 4.82 -38.95
N LYS A 572 23.42 5.44 -38.93
CA LYS A 572 23.15 6.66 -38.16
C LYS A 572 22.15 6.33 -37.03
N ILE A 573 22.63 6.26 -35.81
CA ILE A 573 21.91 5.67 -34.68
C ILE A 573 21.72 6.69 -33.56
N ARG A 574 20.53 6.69 -32.97
CA ARG A 574 20.24 7.27 -31.66
C ARG A 574 19.94 6.13 -30.67
N VAL A 575 20.49 6.19 -29.46
CA VAL A 575 20.13 5.32 -28.35
C VAL A 575 19.38 6.13 -27.29
N VAL A 576 18.21 5.63 -26.90
CA VAL A 576 17.35 6.20 -25.87
C VAL A 576 17.31 5.25 -24.68
N SER A 577 17.78 5.72 -23.51
CA SER A 577 17.50 5.07 -22.24
C SER A 577 16.05 5.38 -21.84
N VAL A 578 15.30 4.35 -21.46
CA VAL A 578 13.91 4.44 -21.03
C VAL A 578 13.79 3.84 -19.62
N PRO A 579 14.32 4.53 -18.58
CA PRO A 579 14.20 4.05 -17.21
C PRO A 579 12.77 3.90 -16.75
N SER A 580 11.80 4.70 -17.27
CA SER A 580 10.37 4.56 -16.95
C SER A 580 9.48 4.94 -18.12
N THR A 581 8.71 3.98 -18.61
CA THR A 581 7.68 4.22 -19.63
C THR A 581 6.56 5.12 -19.11
N ASP A 582 6.17 4.97 -17.85
CA ASP A 582 5.04 5.68 -17.24
C ASP A 582 5.32 7.17 -17.11
N ILE A 583 6.53 7.51 -16.65
CA ILE A 583 6.99 8.91 -16.55
C ILE A 583 7.15 9.53 -17.95
N PHE A 584 7.67 8.77 -18.92
CA PHE A 584 7.80 9.26 -20.30
C PHE A 584 6.45 9.50 -20.96
N ASP A 585 5.50 8.61 -20.78
CA ASP A 585 4.14 8.75 -21.32
C ASP A 585 3.42 9.99 -20.78
N ALA A 586 3.73 10.41 -19.57
CA ALA A 586 3.20 11.63 -18.96
C ALA A 586 3.84 12.93 -19.46
N GLN A 587 4.96 12.86 -20.25
CA GLN A 587 5.57 14.05 -20.83
C GLN A 587 4.68 14.68 -21.89
N ASP A 588 4.92 15.96 -22.17
CA ASP A 588 4.23 16.68 -23.24
C ASP A 588 4.59 16.13 -24.64
N ALA A 589 3.77 16.47 -25.63
CA ALA A 589 3.94 15.98 -26.99
C ALA A 589 5.25 16.47 -27.64
N THR A 590 5.73 17.66 -27.27
CA THR A 590 6.96 18.25 -27.81
C THR A 590 8.17 17.45 -27.38
N TYR A 591 8.27 17.14 -26.08
CA TYR A 591 9.36 16.32 -25.56
C TYR A 591 9.34 14.91 -26.15
N LYS A 592 8.15 14.28 -26.22
CA LYS A 592 8.02 12.96 -26.86
C LYS A 592 8.45 12.94 -28.31
N GLU A 593 8.12 13.98 -29.08
CA GLU A 593 8.55 14.12 -30.48
C GLU A 593 10.05 14.42 -30.59
N GLU A 594 10.66 15.12 -29.65
CA GLU A 594 12.11 15.34 -29.60
C GLU A 594 12.88 14.03 -29.39
N ILE A 595 12.42 13.21 -28.46
CA ILE A 595 13.07 11.94 -28.12
C ILE A 595 12.82 10.86 -29.17
N LEU A 596 11.56 10.70 -29.59
CA LEU A 596 11.08 9.71 -30.55
C LEU A 596 10.35 10.36 -31.73
N PRO A 597 11.07 11.06 -32.65
CA PRO A 597 10.45 11.73 -33.78
C PRO A 597 9.61 10.77 -34.62
N ASN A 598 8.37 11.14 -34.91
CA ASN A 598 7.45 10.32 -35.72
C ASN A 598 7.98 10.05 -37.14
N ALA A 599 8.84 10.91 -37.65
CA ALA A 599 9.49 10.75 -38.96
C ALA A 599 10.50 9.56 -38.97
N VAL A 600 11.07 9.18 -37.82
CA VAL A 600 12.03 8.08 -37.70
C VAL A 600 11.27 6.82 -37.32
N ARG A 601 11.07 5.93 -38.29
CA ARG A 601 10.26 4.72 -38.13
C ARG A 601 11.09 3.44 -37.89
N ARG A 602 12.39 3.48 -38.24
CA ARG A 602 13.34 2.39 -37.93
C ARG A 602 13.64 2.42 -36.43
N ARG A 603 12.88 1.63 -35.65
CA ARG A 603 13.02 1.59 -34.19
C ARG A 603 13.17 0.15 -33.72
N VAL A 604 14.12 -0.09 -32.83
CA VAL A 604 14.32 -1.39 -32.17
C VAL A 604 14.28 -1.18 -30.67
N ALA A 605 13.39 -1.87 -29.97
CA ALA A 605 13.40 -1.94 -28.53
C ALA A 605 14.14 -3.20 -28.07
N ILE A 606 14.90 -3.09 -26.99
CA ILE A 606 15.73 -4.17 -26.44
C ILE A 606 15.45 -4.26 -24.95
N GLU A 607 14.84 -5.36 -24.50
CA GLU A 607 14.54 -5.58 -23.08
C GLU A 607 14.42 -7.07 -22.77
N MET A 608 15.13 -7.56 -21.75
CA MET A 608 15.05 -8.95 -21.27
C MET A 608 13.75 -9.20 -20.49
N ALA A 609 12.61 -8.97 -21.17
CA ALA A 609 11.26 -9.14 -20.66
C ALA A 609 10.26 -9.36 -21.83
N ALA A 610 8.99 -9.57 -21.51
CA ALA A 610 7.92 -9.75 -22.51
C ALA A 610 7.83 -8.57 -23.47
N THR A 611 7.66 -8.89 -24.77
CA THR A 611 7.74 -7.90 -25.87
C THR A 611 6.62 -6.86 -25.85
N GLN A 612 5.47 -7.16 -25.25
CA GLN A 612 4.23 -6.36 -25.34
C GLN A 612 4.35 -4.91 -24.85
N SER A 613 5.28 -4.61 -23.94
CA SER A 613 5.49 -3.24 -23.44
C SER A 613 5.98 -2.26 -24.51
N TRP A 614 6.57 -2.75 -25.61
CA TRP A 614 7.35 -1.93 -26.53
C TRP A 614 6.65 -1.60 -27.84
N TYR A 615 5.59 -2.32 -28.24
CA TYR A 615 4.92 -2.11 -29.53
C TYR A 615 4.37 -0.69 -29.70
N LYS A 616 3.97 -0.04 -28.62
CA LYS A 616 3.54 1.38 -28.62
C LYS A 616 4.64 2.34 -29.09
N TYR A 617 5.91 2.03 -28.82
CA TYR A 617 7.04 2.89 -29.08
C TYR A 617 7.74 2.57 -30.41
N VAL A 618 7.82 1.31 -30.78
CA VAL A 618 8.45 0.89 -32.03
C VAL A 618 7.51 0.99 -33.23
N GLY A 619 6.20 0.90 -33.00
CA GLY A 619 5.20 0.92 -34.08
C GLY A 619 5.22 -0.33 -34.96
N LEU A 620 4.56 -0.25 -36.14
CA LEU A 620 4.40 -1.40 -37.04
C LEU A 620 5.65 -1.71 -37.88
N ASP A 621 6.55 -0.74 -38.04
CA ASP A 621 7.75 -0.87 -38.87
C ASP A 621 9.00 -1.19 -38.07
N GLY A 622 8.89 -1.15 -36.73
CA GLY A 622 9.97 -1.46 -35.80
C GLY A 622 10.01 -2.92 -35.37
N ALA A 623 11.02 -3.25 -34.57
CA ALA A 623 11.21 -4.58 -34.00
C ALA A 623 11.40 -4.51 -32.49
N VAL A 624 11.15 -5.65 -31.82
CA VAL A 624 11.42 -5.84 -30.39
C VAL A 624 12.30 -7.06 -30.20
N ILE A 625 13.45 -6.86 -29.57
CA ILE A 625 14.30 -7.93 -29.05
C ILE A 625 13.87 -8.12 -27.60
N GLY A 626 13.06 -9.12 -27.33
CA GLY A 626 12.47 -9.44 -26.04
C GLY A 626 12.28 -10.94 -25.85
N ILE A 627 11.56 -11.33 -24.81
CA ILE A 627 11.40 -12.73 -24.40
C ILE A 627 9.91 -13.03 -24.18
N ASP A 628 9.35 -13.94 -25.00
CA ASP A 628 7.97 -14.41 -24.87
C ASP A 628 7.89 -15.92 -24.53
N LYS A 629 8.90 -16.42 -23.80
CA LYS A 629 9.00 -17.78 -23.27
C LYS A 629 9.73 -17.77 -21.94
N PHE A 630 9.55 -18.78 -21.12
CA PHE A 630 10.31 -18.88 -19.87
C PHE A 630 11.83 -18.97 -20.11
N GLY A 631 12.60 -18.54 -19.11
CA GLY A 631 14.05 -18.58 -19.12
C GLY A 631 14.61 -19.99 -18.93
N ALA A 632 15.91 -20.09 -18.65
CA ALA A 632 16.61 -21.36 -18.51
C ALA A 632 17.75 -21.28 -17.49
N SER A 633 18.01 -22.38 -16.76
CA SER A 633 19.11 -22.49 -15.82
C SER A 633 20.43 -22.75 -16.55
N ALA A 634 21.30 -21.73 -16.61
CA ALA A 634 22.66 -21.80 -17.08
C ALA A 634 23.44 -20.55 -16.62
N PRO A 635 24.77 -20.47 -16.80
CA PRO A 635 25.49 -19.21 -16.57
C PRO A 635 24.83 -18.04 -17.32
N ALA A 636 24.66 -16.89 -16.67
CA ALA A 636 23.93 -15.73 -17.20
C ALA A 636 24.33 -15.35 -18.63
N ALA A 637 25.64 -15.29 -18.93
CA ALA A 637 26.14 -14.98 -20.27
C ALA A 637 25.67 -15.98 -21.34
N LYS A 638 25.54 -17.27 -20.98
CA LYS A 638 25.05 -18.30 -21.89
C LYS A 638 23.54 -18.14 -22.13
N VAL A 639 22.77 -17.88 -21.10
CA VAL A 639 21.35 -17.64 -21.25
C VAL A 639 21.11 -16.40 -22.13
N MET A 640 21.80 -15.30 -21.88
CA MET A 640 21.71 -14.08 -22.70
C MET A 640 22.03 -14.35 -24.18
N GLU A 641 23.09 -15.11 -24.46
CA GLU A 641 23.47 -15.50 -25.82
C GLU A 641 22.38 -16.32 -26.53
N GLU A 642 21.84 -17.35 -25.85
CA GLU A 642 20.83 -18.26 -26.42
C GLU A 642 19.47 -17.57 -26.63
N TYR A 643 19.19 -16.48 -25.87
CA TYR A 643 18.00 -15.68 -26.02
C TYR A 643 18.20 -14.44 -26.92
N GLY A 644 19.38 -14.28 -27.52
CA GLY A 644 19.65 -13.26 -28.53
C GLY A 644 20.07 -11.90 -28.00
N PHE A 645 20.43 -11.78 -26.72
CA PHE A 645 20.88 -10.51 -26.15
C PHE A 645 22.39 -10.35 -26.35
N THR A 646 22.77 -10.19 -27.61
CA THR A 646 24.16 -9.97 -28.05
C THR A 646 24.26 -8.78 -29.00
N VAL A 647 25.40 -8.11 -29.03
CA VAL A 647 25.67 -7.00 -29.96
C VAL A 647 25.43 -7.43 -31.41
N ALA A 648 25.93 -8.60 -31.77
CA ALA A 648 25.80 -9.13 -33.13
C ALA A 648 24.34 -9.30 -33.57
N HIS A 649 23.46 -9.80 -32.66
CA HIS A 649 22.05 -9.95 -32.97
C HIS A 649 21.34 -8.62 -33.09
N VAL A 650 21.63 -7.64 -32.19
CA VAL A 650 21.05 -6.28 -32.32
C VAL A 650 21.44 -5.65 -33.66
N VAL A 651 22.72 -5.75 -34.06
CA VAL A 651 23.21 -5.27 -35.36
C VAL A 651 22.48 -5.93 -36.52
N GLU A 652 22.30 -7.26 -36.46
CA GLU A 652 21.57 -8.02 -37.48
C GLU A 652 20.09 -7.54 -37.59
N VAL A 653 19.39 -7.40 -36.45
CA VAL A 653 17.99 -6.95 -36.44
C VAL A 653 17.87 -5.55 -37.06
N VAL A 654 18.75 -4.61 -36.69
CA VAL A 654 18.73 -3.23 -37.24
C VAL A 654 18.93 -3.26 -38.76
N LYS A 655 19.88 -4.06 -39.27
CA LYS A 655 20.16 -4.17 -40.73
C LYS A 655 19.00 -4.78 -41.51
N ASN A 656 18.23 -5.64 -40.87
CA ASN A 656 17.09 -6.30 -41.51
C ASN A 656 15.81 -5.45 -41.49
N LEU A 657 15.78 -4.34 -40.72
CA LEU A 657 14.68 -3.37 -40.79
C LEU A 657 14.68 -2.65 -42.12
N LYS A 658 13.52 -2.60 -42.78
CA LYS A 658 13.33 -1.99 -44.09
C LYS A 658 13.13 -0.48 -44.02
#